data_6e7d7c5ed872dc7c72084e5fce85329d
#
_entry.id   6e7d7c5ed872dc7c72084e5fce85329d
#
_cell.length_a   1.000
_cell.length_b   1.000
_cell.length_c   1.000
_cell.angle_alpha   90.00
_cell.angle_beta   90.00
_cell.angle_gamma   90.00
#
_symmetry.space_group_name_H-M   'P 1'
#
loop_
_entity.id
_entity.type
_entity.pdbx_description
1 polymer ?
#
loop_
_entity_poly.entity_id
_entity_poly.type
_entity_poly.pdbx_seq_one_letter_code
_entity_poly.pdbx_strand_id
1 'polypeptide(L)'
;MGDYRQVRPSSPSYQHRDSDELELQEHVVQEKARGPGDEQHERLLSEDDEEKLKDDNDDDNQPRKRRRRWWRLGLFGLIGLLVLTAVAVAFNYFYLEETEGEAVGTFRRPSSEYIIDSAWDYDAPPTVREYHWVISDITANPDGVFRPMMAVNGQFPGPMIVCNEGDTIVVNVANEAKNATAIHWHGLFQNGTNWNDGTVGVTQCPIAPGRSYRYEFVVKDQAGSFFYHGHQAAQNLDGLAGPLIILSKEERDNQPFAYDSDRVVMVQDWYHDRSDGLLRDTLSPGSESSPTPNGALINGANKVDCSLHQNRHCDASSATIPSFDLAPNKNHRLRVINVGGFAWFEVSVDKHTDLPVTEVDGVTVEPLSDSTLLIAPGQRYSLVLSANQTDPSNLYWLRARMINHCFAENVLPDGGVAEAQAVIRYNSTGPAINSKGHAVLPTTENDSGKFTVICKDKAPNTYQPVPASSAPEFAHHSWYLRVNVEIGDWRLERGFVNQSTFRPQLQSPTLHRLVDGLNSANETFDVEGVNGEAFDTKNELVVSSGGVEVVDLMLQNFDEGNHPFHLHGAQMFILAAGHGYFPGYQELGLQDEGKGLLDPNNNTIIANPVRRDVTTIEAFGWTLVRFIADNPGVWLFHCHMIWHAEAGMAMQFASRLDLMKNWTIPEENTKLCEAPIDELEKGSTPKDSIWFGQFGDGL
;
A
#
# COMPACT_ATOMS: atom_id res chain seq x y z
N MET A 1 67.22 20.60 13.34
CA MET A 1 68.15 20.49 12.22
C MET A 1 67.72 19.31 11.38
N GLY A 2 67.23 19.57 10.15
CA GLY A 2 66.81 18.54 9.20
C GLY A 2 65.60 19.00 8.40
N ASP A 3 65.84 19.85 7.39
CA ASP A 3 64.88 20.25 6.39
C ASP A 3 64.30 19.07 5.62
N TYR A 4 62.99 18.96 5.47
CA TYR A 4 62.36 18.22 4.42
C TYR A 4 61.45 19.15 3.60
N ARG A 5 61.88 19.40 2.37
CA ARG A 5 61.18 20.19 1.35
C ARG A 5 59.90 19.51 0.90
N GLN A 6 58.84 20.30 0.89
CA GLN A 6 57.59 20.01 0.20
C GLN A 6 57.84 19.88 -1.33
N VAL A 7 57.35 18.75 -1.92
CA VAL A 7 57.14 18.62 -3.34
C VAL A 7 55.63 18.64 -3.59
N ARG A 8 55.17 19.68 -4.26
CA ARG A 8 53.81 19.77 -4.75
C ARG A 8 53.75 19.08 -6.11
N PRO A 9 52.71 18.25 -6.40
CA PRO A 9 52.42 17.87 -7.79
C PRO A 9 51.59 18.96 -8.45
N SER A 10 51.99 19.33 -9.65
CA SER A 10 51.37 20.31 -10.54
C SER A 10 50.03 19.80 -11.12
N SER A 11 49.01 20.61 -11.05
CA SER A 11 47.73 20.44 -11.74
C SER A 11 47.89 20.63 -13.26
N PRO A 12 47.22 19.84 -14.11
CA PRO A 12 47.09 20.20 -15.52
C PRO A 12 45.96 21.21 -15.71
N SER A 13 46.32 22.35 -16.28
CA SER A 13 45.39 23.36 -16.78
C SER A 13 44.62 22.84 -17.99
N TYR A 14 43.28 22.77 -17.88
CA TYR A 14 42.41 22.67 -19.06
C TYR A 14 42.13 24.08 -19.58
N GLN A 15 42.57 24.33 -20.80
CA GLN A 15 42.24 25.47 -21.61
C GLN A 15 40.80 25.38 -22.11
N HIS A 16 40.02 26.43 -21.94
CA HIS A 16 38.80 26.71 -22.69
C HIS A 16 39.05 26.63 -24.19
N ARG A 17 38.18 25.89 -24.87
CA ARG A 17 37.95 26.04 -26.31
C ARG A 17 36.50 26.53 -26.48
N ASP A 18 36.42 27.66 -27.17
CA ASP A 18 35.18 28.31 -27.57
C ASP A 18 34.36 27.46 -28.53
N SER A 19 33.07 27.65 -28.39
CA SER A 19 31.93 27.40 -29.26
C SER A 19 32.25 27.18 -30.74
N ASP A 20 31.75 26.07 -31.30
CA ASP A 20 31.31 26.00 -32.69
C ASP A 20 29.89 25.45 -32.74
N GLU A 21 29.03 26.26 -33.34
CA GLU A 21 27.66 26.01 -33.70
C GLU A 21 27.59 24.79 -34.64
N LEU A 22 26.78 23.79 -34.30
CA LEU A 22 26.33 22.75 -35.23
C LEU A 22 24.86 22.97 -35.53
N GLU A 23 24.64 23.55 -36.72
CA GLU A 23 23.32 23.61 -37.39
C GLU A 23 22.76 22.18 -37.55
N LEU A 24 21.59 21.95 -37.00
CA LEU A 24 20.75 20.80 -37.28
C LEU A 24 19.98 21.08 -38.58
N GLN A 25 20.37 20.41 -39.66
CA GLN A 25 19.60 20.33 -40.89
C GLN A 25 18.37 19.46 -40.68
N GLU A 26 17.20 20.08 -40.75
CA GLU A 26 15.90 19.40 -40.88
C GLU A 26 15.83 18.73 -42.27
N HIS A 27 15.74 17.43 -42.31
CA HIS A 27 15.28 16.70 -43.48
C HIS A 27 13.77 16.53 -43.43
N VAL A 28 13.06 17.41 -44.12
CA VAL A 28 11.65 17.27 -44.47
C VAL A 28 11.52 16.23 -45.57
N VAL A 29 10.93 15.09 -45.30
CA VAL A 29 10.46 14.13 -46.28
C VAL A 29 9.02 14.46 -46.63
N GLN A 30 8.80 15.02 -47.80
CA GLN A 30 7.48 15.21 -48.40
C GLN A 30 6.95 13.86 -48.91
N GLU A 31 5.87 13.38 -48.32
CA GLU A 31 5.07 12.28 -48.85
C GLU A 31 3.99 12.82 -49.80
N LYS A 32 4.11 12.46 -51.07
CA LYS A 32 3.13 12.76 -52.11
C LYS A 32 1.99 11.75 -52.07
N ALA A 33 0.79 12.28 -51.92
CA ALA A 33 -0.45 11.55 -52.14
C ALA A 33 -0.58 11.12 -53.64
N ARG A 34 -0.98 9.87 -53.89
CA ARG A 34 -1.68 9.41 -55.06
C ARG A 34 -2.72 8.36 -54.68
N GLY A 35 -3.94 8.64 -54.99
CA GLY A 35 -5.10 7.71 -54.92
C GLY A 35 -5.23 6.87 -56.20
N PRO A 36 -6.40 6.24 -56.47
CA PRO A 36 -6.54 4.79 -56.38
C PRO A 36 -6.60 4.13 -57.77
N GLY A 37 -6.35 2.81 -57.82
CA GLY A 37 -6.51 2.01 -59.01
C GLY A 37 -6.53 0.53 -58.70
N ASP A 38 -7.63 -0.09 -59.12
CA ASP A 38 -7.96 -1.50 -59.15
C ASP A 38 -6.87 -2.38 -59.75
N GLU A 39 -6.89 -3.66 -59.41
CA GLU A 39 -6.82 -4.88 -60.21
C GLU A 39 -6.25 -6.07 -59.44
N GLN A 40 -7.10 -7.08 -59.13
CA GLN A 40 -7.15 -8.42 -59.69
C GLN A 40 -5.80 -9.15 -59.93
N HIS A 41 -5.65 -10.26 -59.28
CA HIS A 41 -5.14 -11.55 -59.77
C HIS A 41 -5.49 -12.61 -58.73
N GLU A 42 -6.44 -13.46 -58.93
CA GLU A 42 -6.62 -14.66 -59.79
C GLU A 42 -5.52 -15.71 -59.70
N ARG A 43 -5.96 -16.88 -59.28
CA ARG A 43 -5.68 -18.26 -59.69
C ARG A 43 -4.48 -19.01 -59.11
N LEU A 44 -4.78 -20.16 -58.56
CA LEU A 44 -4.46 -21.42 -59.22
C LEU A 44 -5.34 -22.57 -58.75
N LEU A 45 -5.99 -23.16 -59.76
CA LEU A 45 -6.81 -24.36 -59.80
C LEU A 45 -5.95 -25.62 -59.98
N SER A 46 -6.48 -26.78 -59.65
CA SER A 46 -6.39 -28.04 -60.42
C SER A 46 -7.67 -28.81 -60.18
N GLU A 47 -8.43 -28.93 -61.12
CA GLU A 47 -8.95 -29.82 -62.12
C GLU A 47 -8.79 -31.30 -61.81
N ASP A 48 -9.88 -32.01 -61.90
CA ASP A 48 -10.31 -33.17 -62.72
C ASP A 48 -11.49 -33.83 -61.99
N ASP A 49 -12.62 -34.23 -62.54
CA ASP A 49 -12.94 -34.93 -63.76
C ASP A 49 -14.44 -34.79 -64.15
N GLU A 50 -14.63 -34.68 -65.42
CA GLU A 50 -15.90 -34.85 -66.10
C GLU A 50 -16.38 -36.33 -66.20
N GLU A 51 -17.64 -36.59 -66.29
CA GLU A 51 -18.39 -37.34 -67.32
C GLU A 51 -19.75 -37.81 -66.78
N LYS A 52 -20.76 -37.49 -67.35
CA LYS A 52 -21.65 -37.98 -68.46
C LYS A 52 -23.13 -37.67 -68.26
N LEU A 53 -23.63 -37.01 -69.25
CA LEU A 53 -25.02 -36.92 -69.61
C LEU A 53 -25.64 -38.31 -69.95
N LYS A 54 -26.85 -38.53 -69.53
CA LYS A 54 -27.91 -39.09 -70.40
C LYS A 54 -29.31 -38.80 -69.84
N ASP A 55 -30.15 -38.39 -70.82
CA ASP A 55 -31.55 -38.29 -70.77
C ASP A 55 -32.25 -39.60 -70.34
N ASP A 56 -33.39 -39.44 -69.69
CA ASP A 56 -34.67 -39.94 -70.26
C ASP A 56 -35.85 -39.51 -69.35
N ASN A 57 -36.91 -39.17 -70.05
CA ASN A 57 -38.27 -38.87 -69.61
C ASN A 57 -38.89 -40.03 -68.81
N ASP A 58 -39.76 -39.75 -67.92
CA ASP A 58 -41.19 -39.97 -67.97
C ASP A 58 -41.90 -39.76 -66.62
N ASP A 59 -43.01 -39.10 -66.74
CA ASP A 59 -44.21 -39.08 -65.91
C ASP A 59 -44.33 -39.90 -64.64
N ASP A 60 -44.77 -39.33 -63.61
CA ASP A 60 -46.08 -39.48 -62.96
C ASP A 60 -46.15 -38.99 -61.53
N ASN A 61 -47.12 -38.15 -61.26
CA ASN A 61 -47.91 -37.95 -60.07
C ASN A 61 -47.46 -38.63 -58.78
N GLN A 62 -47.01 -37.81 -57.78
CA GLN A 62 -47.58 -37.92 -56.42
C GLN A 62 -47.28 -36.74 -55.50
N PRO A 63 -48.30 -36.14 -54.87
CA PRO A 63 -48.12 -34.94 -53.96
C PRO A 63 -47.81 -35.27 -52.53
N ARG A 64 -47.30 -36.47 -52.16
CA ARG A 64 -47.11 -36.89 -50.77
C ARG A 64 -45.74 -36.65 -50.19
N LYS A 65 -44.65 -36.37 -50.95
CA LYS A 65 -43.29 -36.17 -50.43
C LYS A 65 -43.02 -34.74 -49.99
N ARG A 66 -43.70 -33.74 -50.48
CA ARG A 66 -43.47 -32.31 -50.11
C ARG A 66 -43.90 -31.96 -48.67
N ARG A 67 -45.02 -32.58 -48.18
CA ARG A 67 -45.58 -32.36 -46.85
C ARG A 67 -44.60 -32.87 -45.70
N ARG A 68 -43.90 -34.01 -45.91
CA ARG A 68 -42.93 -34.54 -44.91
C ARG A 68 -41.69 -33.74 -44.83
N ARG A 69 -41.22 -33.03 -45.84
CA ARG A 69 -40.04 -32.18 -45.83
C ARG A 69 -40.28 -30.87 -45.04
N TRP A 70 -41.45 -30.29 -45.17
CA TRP A 70 -41.86 -29.11 -44.38
C TRP A 70 -42.11 -29.42 -42.93
N TRP A 71 -42.59 -30.58 -42.57
CA TRP A 71 -42.74 -31.02 -41.19
C TRP A 71 -41.37 -31.26 -40.52
N ARG A 72 -40.39 -31.80 -41.25
CA ARG A 72 -39.02 -31.95 -40.72
C ARG A 72 -38.33 -30.60 -40.55
N LEU A 73 -38.46 -29.66 -41.47
CA LEU A 73 -37.93 -28.31 -41.34
C LEU A 73 -38.58 -27.53 -40.18
N GLY A 74 -39.92 -27.67 -40.00
CA GLY A 74 -40.62 -27.11 -38.85
C GLY A 74 -40.18 -27.72 -37.51
N LEU A 75 -39.93 -29.04 -37.47
CA LEU A 75 -39.43 -29.72 -36.26
C LEU A 75 -37.99 -29.31 -35.91
N PHE A 76 -37.09 -29.17 -36.89
CA PHE A 76 -35.75 -28.67 -36.67
C PHE A 76 -35.73 -27.19 -36.26
N GLY A 77 -36.64 -26.38 -36.80
CA GLY A 77 -36.84 -24.99 -36.39
C GLY A 77 -37.32 -24.89 -34.93
N LEU A 78 -38.25 -25.76 -34.53
CA LEU A 78 -38.78 -25.81 -33.17
C LEU A 78 -37.73 -26.30 -32.16
N ILE A 79 -36.94 -27.30 -32.53
CA ILE A 79 -35.82 -27.80 -31.70
C ILE A 79 -34.73 -26.73 -31.60
N GLY A 80 -34.39 -26.03 -32.67
CA GLY A 80 -33.46 -24.91 -32.68
C GLY A 80 -33.92 -23.77 -31.75
N LEU A 81 -35.20 -23.43 -31.79
CA LEU A 81 -35.77 -22.41 -30.90
C LEU A 81 -35.77 -22.86 -29.44
N LEU A 82 -36.06 -24.11 -29.14
CA LEU A 82 -36.02 -24.67 -27.80
C LEU A 82 -34.58 -24.72 -27.24
N VAL A 83 -33.58 -25.02 -28.06
CA VAL A 83 -32.18 -24.97 -27.68
C VAL A 83 -31.73 -23.53 -27.42
N LEU A 84 -32.11 -22.58 -28.29
CA LEU A 84 -31.81 -21.16 -28.08
C LEU A 84 -32.48 -20.59 -26.83
N THR A 85 -33.74 -20.97 -26.56
CA THR A 85 -34.40 -20.55 -25.30
C THR A 85 -33.80 -21.23 -24.09
N ALA A 86 -33.39 -22.50 -24.16
CA ALA A 86 -32.69 -23.17 -23.07
C ALA A 86 -31.32 -22.55 -22.81
N VAL A 87 -30.57 -22.17 -23.85
CA VAL A 87 -29.30 -21.45 -23.73
C VAL A 87 -29.51 -20.04 -23.16
N ALA A 88 -30.55 -19.32 -23.61
CA ALA A 88 -30.89 -18.00 -23.08
C ALA A 88 -31.35 -18.07 -21.61
N VAL A 89 -32.12 -19.10 -21.23
CA VAL A 89 -32.54 -19.34 -19.84
C VAL A 89 -31.35 -19.75 -18.98
N ALA A 90 -30.48 -20.62 -19.49
CA ALA A 90 -29.23 -20.98 -18.76
C ALA A 90 -28.29 -19.78 -18.63
N PHE A 91 -28.15 -18.98 -19.68
CA PHE A 91 -27.36 -17.75 -19.66
C PHE A 91 -27.95 -16.73 -18.67
N ASN A 92 -29.26 -16.52 -18.65
CA ASN A 92 -29.91 -15.69 -17.64
C ASN A 92 -29.79 -16.27 -16.22
N TYR A 93 -29.91 -17.59 -16.06
CA TYR A 93 -29.77 -18.24 -14.77
C TYR A 93 -28.35 -18.10 -14.24
N PHE A 94 -27.32 -18.36 -15.05
CA PHE A 94 -25.92 -18.14 -14.66
C PHE A 94 -25.58 -16.65 -14.47
N TYR A 95 -26.17 -15.74 -15.24
CA TYR A 95 -25.95 -14.29 -15.09
C TYR A 95 -26.70 -13.69 -13.88
N LEU A 96 -27.84 -14.28 -13.50
CA LEU A 96 -28.61 -13.85 -12.32
C LEU A 96 -28.10 -14.49 -11.03
N GLU A 97 -27.43 -15.65 -11.09
CA GLU A 97 -26.80 -16.26 -9.91
C GLU A 97 -25.52 -15.50 -9.47
N GLU A 98 -24.87 -14.73 -10.36
CA GLU A 98 -23.78 -13.82 -9.99
C GLU A 98 -24.24 -12.50 -9.34
N THR A 99 -25.54 -12.21 -9.30
CA THR A 99 -26.09 -10.97 -8.72
C THR A 99 -26.84 -11.17 -7.40
N GLU A 100 -26.89 -12.38 -6.83
CA GLU A 100 -27.46 -12.60 -5.51
C GLU A 100 -26.42 -12.33 -4.42
N GLY A 101 -26.48 -11.10 -3.87
CA GLY A 101 -25.69 -10.72 -2.70
C GLY A 101 -25.41 -9.23 -2.58
N GLU A 102 -26.22 -8.36 -3.14
CA GLU A 102 -26.15 -6.92 -2.85
C GLU A 102 -26.53 -6.65 -1.39
N ALA A 103 -25.54 -6.70 -0.49
CA ALA A 103 -25.72 -6.23 0.89
C ALA A 103 -25.79 -4.71 0.93
N VAL A 104 -26.90 -4.16 0.44
CA VAL A 104 -27.18 -2.73 0.53
C VAL A 104 -27.34 -2.34 2.00
N GLY A 105 -26.37 -1.63 2.54
CA GLY A 105 -26.51 -0.87 3.78
C GLY A 105 -25.95 -1.48 5.07
N THR A 106 -25.55 -2.76 5.11
CA THR A 106 -25.10 -3.41 6.37
C THR A 106 -23.58 -3.57 6.49
N PHE A 107 -22.82 -3.33 5.42
CA PHE A 107 -21.36 -3.55 5.41
C PHE A 107 -20.57 -2.46 6.15
N ARG A 108 -21.13 -1.26 6.32
CA ARG A 108 -20.44 -0.14 6.97
C ARG A 108 -20.43 -0.26 8.48
N ARG A 109 -19.29 0.03 9.09
CA ARG A 109 -19.17 0.15 10.54
C ARG A 109 -19.77 1.46 11.03
N PRO A 110 -20.44 1.46 12.18
CA PRO A 110 -20.99 2.68 12.77
C PRO A 110 -19.83 3.60 13.24
N SER A 111 -20.04 4.92 13.14
CA SER A 111 -19.04 5.92 13.55
C SER A 111 -18.65 5.83 15.04
N SER A 112 -19.49 5.22 15.88
CA SER A 112 -19.20 4.98 17.29
C SER A 112 -18.05 4.01 17.52
N GLU A 113 -17.75 3.12 16.58
CA GLU A 113 -16.63 2.18 16.67
C GLU A 113 -15.25 2.84 16.48
N TYR A 114 -15.21 4.11 16.03
CA TYR A 114 -13.99 4.89 15.88
C TYR A 114 -13.73 5.84 17.04
N ILE A 115 -14.38 5.59 18.18
CA ILE A 115 -14.28 6.39 19.41
C ILE A 115 -13.60 5.54 20.47
N ILE A 116 -12.50 6.02 21.03
CA ILE A 116 -11.90 5.40 22.22
C ILE A 116 -12.77 5.73 23.43
N ASP A 117 -13.11 4.71 24.22
CA ASP A 117 -13.92 4.90 25.42
C ASP A 117 -13.22 5.84 26.41
N SER A 118 -13.88 6.92 26.79
CA SER A 118 -13.35 7.88 27.77
C SER A 118 -13.22 7.29 29.20
N ALA A 119 -13.87 6.17 29.47
CA ALA A 119 -13.76 5.40 30.71
C ALA A 119 -12.74 4.25 30.63
N TRP A 120 -11.90 4.24 29.59
CA TRP A 120 -10.89 3.19 29.42
C TRP A 120 -9.96 3.09 30.62
N ASP A 121 -9.77 1.88 31.12
CA ASP A 121 -8.91 1.59 32.26
C ASP A 121 -7.46 1.32 31.79
N TYR A 122 -6.61 2.34 31.90
CA TYR A 122 -5.18 2.26 31.56
C TYR A 122 -4.37 1.48 32.58
N ASP A 123 -4.90 1.27 33.80
CA ASP A 123 -4.25 0.54 34.88
C ASP A 123 -4.72 -0.93 34.96
N ALA A 124 -5.58 -1.37 34.03
CA ALA A 124 -6.04 -2.75 33.98
C ALA A 124 -4.85 -3.71 33.80
N PRO A 125 -4.82 -4.85 34.51
CA PRO A 125 -3.76 -5.84 34.33
C PRO A 125 -3.80 -6.40 32.90
N PRO A 126 -2.64 -6.83 32.34
CA PRO A 126 -2.58 -7.44 31.03
C PRO A 126 -3.60 -8.54 30.85
N THR A 127 -4.30 -8.54 29.75
CA THR A 127 -5.37 -9.49 29.42
C THR A 127 -5.24 -10.01 28.01
N VAL A 128 -5.96 -11.12 27.72
CA VAL A 128 -6.04 -11.66 26.37
C VAL A 128 -7.25 -11.05 25.67
N ARG A 129 -7.01 -10.44 24.51
CA ARG A 129 -8.04 -9.89 23.63
C ARG A 129 -8.16 -10.76 22.40
N GLU A 130 -9.21 -11.56 22.37
CA GLU A 130 -9.41 -12.56 21.33
C GLU A 130 -10.47 -12.11 20.33
N TYR A 131 -10.13 -12.21 19.04
CA TYR A 131 -10.97 -11.86 17.90
C TYR A 131 -11.14 -13.07 16.97
N HIS A 132 -12.31 -13.17 16.34
CA HIS A 132 -12.61 -14.17 15.34
C HIS A 132 -13.01 -13.45 14.04
N TRP A 133 -12.19 -13.59 13.03
CA TRP A 133 -12.35 -12.91 11.74
C TRP A 133 -12.60 -13.93 10.64
N VAL A 134 -13.63 -13.68 9.87
CA VAL A 134 -13.90 -14.34 8.59
C VAL A 134 -13.58 -13.33 7.50
N ILE A 135 -12.56 -13.61 6.70
CA ILE A 135 -12.23 -12.82 5.52
C ILE A 135 -13.04 -13.35 4.36
N SER A 136 -13.87 -12.52 3.73
CA SER A 136 -14.74 -12.92 2.62
C SER A 136 -14.81 -11.86 1.54
N ASP A 137 -15.12 -12.28 0.31
CA ASP A 137 -15.44 -11.36 -0.78
C ASP A 137 -16.88 -10.86 -0.62
N ILE A 138 -17.05 -9.55 -0.78
CA ILE A 138 -18.35 -8.89 -0.83
C ILE A 138 -18.42 -7.93 -2.03
N THR A 139 -19.61 -7.56 -2.46
CA THR A 139 -19.83 -6.42 -3.35
C THR A 139 -20.41 -5.28 -2.53
N ALA A 140 -19.71 -4.14 -2.50
CA ALA A 140 -20.13 -2.96 -1.73
C ALA A 140 -19.77 -1.66 -2.44
N ASN A 141 -20.34 -0.55 -1.97
CA ASN A 141 -20.20 0.77 -2.57
C ASN A 141 -19.83 1.85 -1.54
N PRO A 142 -18.60 1.84 -1.02
CA PRO A 142 -18.14 2.78 0.01
C PRO A 142 -18.34 4.26 -0.34
N ASP A 143 -18.16 4.62 -1.59
CA ASP A 143 -18.34 5.98 -2.12
C ASP A 143 -19.61 6.17 -2.98
N GLY A 144 -20.34 5.08 -3.23
CA GLY A 144 -21.50 5.02 -4.12
C GLY A 144 -21.30 4.12 -5.32
N VAL A 145 -20.06 3.91 -5.78
CA VAL A 145 -19.73 2.98 -6.87
C VAL A 145 -19.57 1.57 -6.31
N PHE A 146 -20.36 0.62 -6.85
CA PHE A 146 -20.25 -0.78 -6.49
C PHE A 146 -19.00 -1.42 -7.07
N ARG A 147 -18.26 -2.13 -6.21
CA ARG A 147 -17.11 -2.94 -6.60
C ARG A 147 -17.02 -4.22 -5.77
N PRO A 148 -16.42 -5.30 -6.32
CA PRO A 148 -15.98 -6.43 -5.52
C PRO A 148 -14.85 -5.99 -4.58
N MET A 149 -14.90 -6.44 -3.31
CA MET A 149 -13.90 -6.11 -2.31
C MET A 149 -13.82 -7.21 -1.24
N MET A 150 -12.81 -7.15 -0.38
CA MET A 150 -12.64 -8.03 0.75
C MET A 150 -13.14 -7.34 2.03
N ALA A 151 -13.73 -8.13 2.92
CA ALA A 151 -14.25 -7.61 4.19
C ALA A 151 -13.92 -8.56 5.35
N VAL A 152 -13.85 -8.00 6.55
CA VAL A 152 -13.75 -8.74 7.81
C VAL A 152 -15.14 -8.87 8.41
N ASN A 153 -15.63 -10.10 8.56
CA ASN A 153 -16.98 -10.40 9.06
C ASN A 153 -18.08 -9.67 8.26
N GLY A 154 -17.90 -9.56 6.95
CA GLY A 154 -18.82 -8.88 6.04
C GLY A 154 -18.89 -7.36 6.20
N GLN A 155 -17.95 -6.75 6.93
CA GLN A 155 -17.93 -5.31 7.21
C GLN A 155 -16.63 -4.65 6.76
N PHE A 156 -16.74 -3.37 6.37
CA PHE A 156 -15.64 -2.51 5.94
C PHE A 156 -15.78 -1.11 6.57
N PRO A 157 -14.66 -0.49 6.99
CA PRO A 157 -13.31 -1.05 7.17
C PRO A 157 -13.30 -2.22 8.17
N GLY A 158 -12.15 -2.90 8.31
CA GLY A 158 -11.99 -3.94 9.32
C GLY A 158 -12.20 -3.41 10.75
N PRO A 159 -12.49 -4.28 11.75
CA PRO A 159 -12.78 -3.87 13.13
C PRO A 159 -11.58 -3.16 13.79
N MET A 160 -11.85 -2.13 14.58
CA MET A 160 -10.82 -1.50 15.40
C MET A 160 -10.41 -2.44 16.53
N ILE A 161 -9.10 -2.66 16.67
CA ILE A 161 -8.50 -3.29 17.86
C ILE A 161 -8.07 -2.17 18.81
N VAL A 162 -8.49 -2.27 20.06
CA VAL A 162 -8.01 -1.40 21.15
C VAL A 162 -7.52 -2.27 22.29
N CYS A 163 -6.31 -2.03 22.77
CA CYS A 163 -5.68 -2.79 23.84
C CYS A 163 -4.81 -1.90 24.73
N ASN A 164 -4.44 -2.39 25.90
CA ASN A 164 -3.37 -1.81 26.68
C ASN A 164 -2.02 -2.41 26.28
N GLU A 165 -0.96 -1.64 26.44
CA GLU A 165 0.39 -2.18 26.46
C GLU A 165 0.50 -3.32 27.47
N GLY A 166 1.11 -4.44 27.05
CA GLY A 166 1.17 -5.68 27.84
C GLY A 166 0.05 -6.67 27.53
N ASP A 167 -1.05 -6.29 26.88
CA ASP A 167 -2.10 -7.21 26.48
C ASP A 167 -1.61 -8.22 25.42
N THR A 168 -2.21 -9.41 25.45
CA THR A 168 -2.01 -10.41 24.39
C THR A 168 -3.13 -10.27 23.37
N ILE A 169 -2.78 -10.05 22.13
CA ILE A 169 -3.72 -10.02 21.01
C ILE A 169 -3.77 -11.41 20.39
N VAL A 170 -4.97 -11.92 20.23
CA VAL A 170 -5.26 -13.18 19.53
C VAL A 170 -6.27 -12.93 18.44
N VAL A 171 -5.90 -13.21 17.18
CA VAL A 171 -6.79 -13.08 16.04
C VAL A 171 -6.87 -14.40 15.29
N ASN A 172 -8.01 -15.06 15.38
CA ASN A 172 -8.31 -16.27 14.65
C ASN A 172 -8.89 -15.89 13.29
N VAL A 173 -8.12 -16.05 12.22
CA VAL A 173 -8.51 -15.70 10.85
C VAL A 173 -8.96 -16.95 10.12
N ALA A 174 -10.19 -16.96 9.61
CA ALA A 174 -10.68 -17.92 8.63
C ALA A 174 -10.77 -17.23 7.26
N ASN A 175 -10.10 -17.78 6.24
CA ASN A 175 -10.12 -17.24 4.89
C ASN A 175 -11.21 -17.94 4.06
N GLU A 176 -12.34 -17.28 3.87
CA GLU A 176 -13.44 -17.70 2.99
C GLU A 176 -13.45 -16.93 1.65
N ALA A 177 -12.45 -16.05 1.42
CA ALA A 177 -12.31 -15.34 0.16
C ALA A 177 -11.77 -16.27 -0.95
N LYS A 178 -11.91 -15.83 -2.22
CA LYS A 178 -11.40 -16.54 -3.41
C LYS A 178 -9.87 -16.55 -3.48
N ASN A 179 -9.22 -15.51 -2.93
CA ASN A 179 -7.79 -15.33 -2.94
C ASN A 179 -7.16 -15.77 -1.62
N ALA A 180 -5.91 -16.21 -1.66
CA ALA A 180 -5.10 -16.40 -0.47
C ALA A 180 -4.83 -15.04 0.20
N THR A 181 -4.58 -15.03 1.51
CA THR A 181 -4.44 -13.79 2.28
C THR A 181 -3.42 -13.93 3.41
N ALA A 182 -2.97 -12.81 3.95
CA ALA A 182 -2.22 -12.71 5.21
C ALA A 182 -2.49 -11.35 5.84
N ILE A 183 -2.36 -11.23 7.16
CA ILE A 183 -2.59 -9.98 7.89
C ILE A 183 -1.27 -9.54 8.51
N HIS A 184 -0.80 -8.36 8.09
CA HIS A 184 0.33 -7.69 8.72
C HIS A 184 -0.16 -6.67 9.75
N TRP A 185 0.59 -6.57 10.85
CA TRP A 185 0.34 -5.69 11.98
C TRP A 185 1.29 -4.49 11.92
N HIS A 186 0.92 -3.52 11.10
CA HIS A 186 1.80 -2.42 10.71
C HIS A 186 2.29 -1.59 11.90
N GLY A 187 3.61 -1.51 12.02
CA GLY A 187 4.30 -0.77 13.06
C GLY A 187 4.52 -1.55 14.36
N LEU A 188 4.02 -2.79 14.49
CA LEU A 188 4.26 -3.62 15.67
C LEU A 188 5.63 -4.29 15.62
N PHE A 189 6.31 -4.34 16.78
CA PHE A 189 7.64 -4.95 16.88
C PHE A 189 7.62 -6.47 16.74
N GLN A 190 6.52 -7.14 17.06
CA GLN A 190 6.43 -8.62 17.01
C GLN A 190 7.63 -9.30 17.70
N ASN A 191 8.14 -8.71 18.78
CA ASN A 191 9.31 -9.20 19.50
C ASN A 191 9.02 -10.57 20.12
N GLY A 192 9.77 -11.59 19.67
CA GLY A 192 9.58 -12.99 20.06
C GLY A 192 8.44 -13.71 19.33
N THR A 193 7.78 -13.08 18.36
CA THR A 193 6.69 -13.63 17.56
C THR A 193 6.80 -13.27 16.07
N ASN A 194 8.00 -13.17 15.53
CA ASN A 194 8.27 -12.76 14.14
C ASN A 194 7.46 -13.58 13.10
N TRP A 195 7.17 -14.87 13.37
CA TRP A 195 6.31 -15.70 12.52
C TRP A 195 4.85 -15.20 12.43
N ASN A 196 4.44 -14.27 13.30
CA ASN A 196 3.12 -13.62 13.30
C ASN A 196 3.15 -12.21 12.70
N ASP A 197 4.27 -11.76 12.12
CA ASP A 197 4.35 -10.46 11.41
C ASP A 197 3.42 -10.40 10.19
N GLY A 198 3.07 -11.55 9.63
CA GLY A 198 2.06 -11.63 8.57
C GLY A 198 2.58 -11.34 7.16
N THR A 199 3.89 -11.31 6.96
CA THR A 199 4.50 -10.97 5.67
C THR A 199 4.70 -12.21 4.82
N VAL A 200 3.97 -12.28 3.72
CA VAL A 200 4.00 -13.44 2.80
C VAL A 200 5.38 -13.62 2.16
N GLY A 201 5.88 -14.87 2.19
CA GLY A 201 7.18 -15.23 1.63
C GLY A 201 8.38 -14.78 2.46
N VAL A 202 8.15 -14.04 3.55
CA VAL A 202 9.16 -13.60 4.51
C VAL A 202 9.00 -14.34 5.83
N THR A 203 7.86 -14.20 6.51
CA THR A 203 7.61 -14.79 7.83
C THR A 203 6.59 -15.92 7.81
N GLN A 204 5.78 -16.02 6.76
CA GLN A 204 4.76 -17.07 6.61
C GLN A 204 4.42 -17.33 5.14
N CYS A 205 3.75 -18.48 4.91
CA CYS A 205 3.01 -18.73 3.69
C CYS A 205 1.61 -18.10 3.77
N PRO A 206 0.96 -17.77 2.65
CA PRO A 206 -0.40 -17.24 2.67
C PRO A 206 -1.40 -18.21 3.31
N ILE A 207 -2.46 -17.69 3.89
CA ILE A 207 -3.63 -18.44 4.31
C ILE A 207 -4.46 -18.72 3.06
N ALA A 208 -4.39 -19.94 2.53
CA ALA A 208 -5.12 -20.35 1.33
C ALA A 208 -6.64 -20.29 1.55
N PRO A 209 -7.45 -20.18 0.48
CA PRO A 209 -8.91 -20.26 0.56
C PRO A 209 -9.40 -21.49 1.33
N GLY A 210 -10.35 -21.30 2.25
CA GLY A 210 -10.90 -22.35 3.11
C GLY A 210 -10.00 -22.80 4.26
N ARG A 211 -8.85 -22.15 4.46
CA ARG A 211 -7.94 -22.42 5.59
C ARG A 211 -8.01 -21.32 6.63
N SER A 212 -7.41 -21.58 7.80
CA SER A 212 -7.40 -20.64 8.92
C SER A 212 -5.99 -20.53 9.51
N TYR A 213 -5.72 -19.39 10.15
CA TYR A 213 -4.49 -19.17 10.91
C TYR A 213 -4.79 -18.37 12.18
N ARG A 214 -4.05 -18.63 13.25
CA ARG A 214 -4.16 -17.95 14.52
C ARG A 214 -2.92 -17.10 14.77
N TYR A 215 -3.10 -15.78 14.70
CA TYR A 215 -2.10 -14.83 15.14
C TYR A 215 -2.20 -14.65 16.64
N GLU A 216 -1.06 -14.72 17.35
CA GLU A 216 -0.99 -14.51 18.79
C GLU A 216 0.33 -13.81 19.15
N PHE A 217 0.23 -12.65 19.75
CA PHE A 217 1.41 -11.87 20.17
C PHE A 217 1.08 -10.96 21.35
N VAL A 218 2.11 -10.66 22.14
CA VAL A 218 2.04 -9.71 23.26
C VAL A 218 2.52 -8.35 22.78
N VAL A 219 1.74 -7.31 23.06
CA VAL A 219 2.12 -5.94 22.75
C VAL A 219 3.03 -5.41 23.86
N LYS A 220 4.30 -5.15 23.53
CA LYS A 220 5.30 -4.68 24.51
C LYS A 220 6.05 -3.47 23.97
N ASP A 221 6.39 -2.57 24.89
CA ASP A 221 7.25 -1.41 24.63
C ASP A 221 6.74 -0.52 23.50
N GLN A 222 5.42 -0.51 23.28
CA GLN A 222 4.76 0.25 22.23
C GLN A 222 3.41 0.78 22.71
N ALA A 223 3.12 2.04 22.36
CA ALA A 223 1.81 2.66 22.52
C ALA A 223 1.58 3.66 21.39
N GLY A 224 0.31 3.97 21.09
CA GLY A 224 -0.05 4.94 20.05
C GLY A 224 -0.95 4.37 18.97
N SER A 225 -0.83 4.93 17.77
CA SER A 225 -1.66 4.63 16.62
C SER A 225 -0.96 3.72 15.63
N PHE A 226 -1.55 2.55 15.41
CA PHE A 226 -1.12 1.51 14.48
C PHE A 226 -2.30 1.08 13.62
N PHE A 227 -2.08 0.15 12.70
CA PHE A 227 -3.15 -0.45 11.91
C PHE A 227 -2.74 -1.85 11.44
N TYR A 228 -3.69 -2.60 10.92
CA TYR A 228 -3.43 -3.87 10.26
C TYR A 228 -3.95 -3.83 8.83
N HIS A 229 -3.34 -4.61 7.96
CA HIS A 229 -3.80 -4.72 6.58
C HIS A 229 -3.43 -6.06 5.95
N GLY A 230 -4.11 -6.38 4.84
CA GLY A 230 -3.75 -7.53 4.02
C GLY A 230 -2.36 -7.36 3.41
N HIS A 231 -1.52 -8.39 3.52
CA HIS A 231 -0.16 -8.39 3.00
C HIS A 231 0.11 -9.52 2.00
N GLN A 232 -0.92 -9.91 1.26
CA GLN A 232 -0.84 -10.73 0.05
C GLN A 232 -1.06 -9.81 -1.15
N ALA A 233 0.02 -9.49 -1.86
CA ALA A 233 0.00 -8.51 -2.94
C ALA A 233 -0.71 -7.20 -2.51
N ALA A 234 -1.55 -6.62 -3.36
CA ALA A 234 -2.18 -5.32 -3.10
C ALA A 234 -3.56 -5.40 -2.41
N GLN A 235 -3.82 -6.42 -1.56
CA GLN A 235 -5.14 -6.65 -0.94
C GLN A 235 -5.61 -5.56 0.04
N ASN A 236 -4.69 -4.75 0.58
CA ASN A 236 -5.07 -3.58 1.38
C ASN A 236 -5.97 -2.61 0.59
N LEU A 237 -5.76 -2.47 -0.73
CA LEU A 237 -6.59 -1.66 -1.62
C LEU A 237 -7.98 -2.27 -1.88
N ASP A 238 -8.15 -3.56 -1.60
CA ASP A 238 -9.44 -4.24 -1.73
C ASP A 238 -10.28 -4.20 -0.46
N GLY A 239 -9.86 -3.45 0.57
CA GLY A 239 -10.64 -3.21 1.78
C GLY A 239 -10.16 -3.96 3.03
N LEU A 240 -9.12 -4.76 2.92
CA LEU A 240 -8.60 -5.52 4.06
C LEU A 240 -7.63 -4.66 4.90
N ALA A 241 -8.18 -3.70 5.63
CA ALA A 241 -7.44 -2.83 6.55
C ALA A 241 -8.33 -2.36 7.71
N GLY A 242 -7.73 -2.10 8.88
CA GLY A 242 -8.43 -1.56 10.04
C GLY A 242 -7.46 -1.01 11.09
N PRO A 243 -7.94 -0.12 12.00
CA PRO A 243 -7.09 0.53 13.00
C PRO A 243 -6.76 -0.38 14.16
N LEU A 244 -5.55 -0.21 14.72
CA LEU A 244 -5.09 -0.84 15.93
C LEU A 244 -4.51 0.24 16.85
N ILE A 245 -5.11 0.41 18.03
CA ILE A 245 -4.73 1.44 19.00
C ILE A 245 -4.22 0.77 20.26
N ILE A 246 -2.98 1.09 20.62
CA ILE A 246 -2.36 0.62 21.84
C ILE A 246 -2.32 1.78 22.82
N LEU A 247 -2.96 1.58 23.96
CA LEU A 247 -3.04 2.57 25.03
C LEU A 247 -2.06 2.20 26.13
N SER A 248 -1.36 3.19 26.66
CA SER A 248 -0.54 3.01 27.85
C SER A 248 -0.68 4.21 28.79
N LYS A 249 -0.47 3.95 30.06
CA LYS A 249 -0.46 5.01 31.07
C LYS A 249 0.69 5.98 30.83
N GLU A 250 1.85 5.45 30.46
CA GLU A 250 3.04 6.26 30.19
C GLU A 250 2.81 7.17 28.97
N GLU A 251 2.27 6.65 27.88
CA GLU A 251 1.93 7.44 26.70
C GLU A 251 0.93 8.54 27.05
N ARG A 252 -0.13 8.22 27.80
CA ARG A 252 -1.12 9.20 28.26
C ARG A 252 -0.51 10.29 29.16
N ASP A 253 0.30 9.90 30.13
CA ASP A 253 0.88 10.81 31.11
C ASP A 253 1.96 11.71 30.47
N ASN A 254 2.59 11.26 29.39
CA ASN A 254 3.55 12.01 28.58
C ASN A 254 2.87 12.88 27.50
N GLN A 255 1.54 12.80 27.32
CA GLN A 255 0.87 13.65 26.34
C GLN A 255 1.03 15.13 26.70
N PRO A 256 1.68 15.91 25.82
CA PRO A 256 1.94 17.33 26.10
C PRO A 256 0.68 18.20 26.03
N PHE A 257 -0.43 17.62 25.56
CA PHE A 257 -1.71 18.31 25.38
C PHE A 257 -2.85 17.49 25.96
N ALA A 258 -3.55 18.04 26.95
CA ALA A 258 -4.74 17.39 27.51
C ALA A 258 -5.89 17.40 26.52
N TYR A 259 -6.59 16.28 26.36
CA TYR A 259 -7.77 16.13 25.51
C TYR A 259 -8.92 15.44 26.27
N ASP A 260 -10.15 15.75 25.86
CA ASP A 260 -11.39 15.26 26.48
C ASP A 260 -11.95 14.01 25.78
N SER A 261 -11.56 13.77 24.52
CA SER A 261 -11.96 12.58 23.78
C SER A 261 -10.93 12.21 22.70
N ASP A 262 -10.96 10.97 22.26
CA ASP A 262 -10.03 10.38 21.31
C ASP A 262 -10.81 9.72 20.17
N ARG A 263 -10.44 10.02 18.92
CA ARG A 263 -11.14 9.60 17.71
C ARG A 263 -10.13 9.07 16.69
N VAL A 264 -10.52 8.04 15.95
CA VAL A 264 -9.73 7.51 14.85
C VAL A 264 -10.27 8.03 13.52
N VAL A 265 -9.38 8.53 12.69
CA VAL A 265 -9.62 9.03 11.33
C VAL A 265 -8.74 8.25 10.38
N MET A 266 -9.29 7.22 9.74
CA MET A 266 -8.60 6.50 8.67
C MET A 266 -8.80 7.24 7.36
N VAL A 267 -7.72 7.50 6.62
CA VAL A 267 -7.76 8.01 5.25
C VAL A 267 -7.22 6.94 4.30
N GLN A 268 -7.81 6.85 3.12
CA GLN A 268 -7.47 5.81 2.14
C GLN A 268 -7.75 6.31 0.73
N ASP A 269 -6.83 6.07 -0.19
CA ASP A 269 -7.09 6.13 -1.63
C ASP A 269 -7.99 4.96 -2.05
N TRP A 270 -8.87 5.19 -3.02
CA TRP A 270 -9.89 4.23 -3.38
C TRP A 270 -9.93 3.96 -4.88
N TYR A 271 -9.91 2.68 -5.23
CA TYR A 271 -9.98 2.20 -6.60
C TYR A 271 -11.34 1.53 -6.83
N HIS A 272 -11.93 1.72 -8.00
CA HIS A 272 -13.19 1.07 -8.36
C HIS A 272 -13.00 -0.32 -8.96
N ASP A 273 -11.77 -0.66 -9.34
CA ASP A 273 -11.39 -1.99 -9.82
C ASP A 273 -10.61 -2.76 -8.74
N ARG A 274 -10.60 -4.08 -8.84
CA ARG A 274 -9.85 -4.92 -7.92
C ARG A 274 -8.34 -4.78 -8.12
N SER A 275 -7.62 -4.85 -7.02
CA SER A 275 -6.18 -4.71 -7.00
C SER A 275 -5.45 -5.79 -7.81
N ASP A 276 -5.95 -7.03 -7.85
CA ASP A 276 -5.34 -8.13 -8.59
C ASP A 276 -5.38 -7.93 -10.13
N GLY A 277 -6.43 -7.29 -10.63
CA GLY A 277 -6.53 -6.85 -12.03
C GLY A 277 -5.56 -5.72 -12.33
N LEU A 278 -5.61 -4.66 -11.52
CA LEU A 278 -4.75 -3.48 -11.67
C LEU A 278 -3.26 -3.87 -11.58
N LEU A 279 -2.90 -4.75 -10.64
CA LEU A 279 -1.52 -5.22 -10.49
C LEU A 279 -1.03 -6.00 -11.71
N ARG A 280 -1.90 -6.86 -12.29
CA ARG A 280 -1.57 -7.58 -13.52
C ARG A 280 -1.30 -6.62 -14.67
N ASP A 281 -2.13 -5.59 -14.81
CA ASP A 281 -1.98 -4.59 -15.86
C ASP A 281 -0.71 -3.75 -15.64
N THR A 282 -0.45 -3.32 -14.41
CA THR A 282 0.76 -2.56 -14.02
C THR A 282 2.06 -3.34 -14.33
N LEU A 283 2.08 -4.63 -14.04
CA LEU A 283 3.26 -5.47 -14.27
C LEU A 283 3.35 -6.06 -15.68
N SER A 284 2.39 -5.71 -16.56
CA SER A 284 2.34 -6.18 -17.95
C SER A 284 3.28 -5.39 -18.88
N PRO A 285 3.74 -5.99 -20.00
CA PRO A 285 4.54 -5.28 -20.99
C PRO A 285 3.83 -4.01 -21.51
N GLY A 286 4.55 -2.90 -21.52
CA GLY A 286 4.05 -1.61 -22.01
C GLY A 286 3.37 -0.73 -20.96
N SER A 287 3.25 -1.19 -19.72
CA SER A 287 2.86 -0.33 -18.60
C SER A 287 4.09 0.42 -18.08
N GLU A 288 3.96 1.73 -17.90
CA GLU A 288 5.04 2.62 -17.45
C GLU A 288 4.58 3.53 -16.31
N SER A 289 3.44 3.26 -15.70
CA SER A 289 2.92 4.06 -14.60
C SER A 289 2.05 3.26 -13.65
N SER A 290 2.13 3.59 -12.37
CA SER A 290 1.26 3.03 -11.34
C SER A 290 -0.19 3.47 -11.54
N PRO A 291 -1.18 2.60 -11.25
CA PRO A 291 -2.60 2.95 -11.36
C PRO A 291 -2.97 4.13 -10.47
N THR A 292 -3.63 5.13 -11.03
CA THR A 292 -4.14 6.29 -10.29
C THR A 292 -5.46 5.94 -9.60
N PRO A 293 -5.68 6.30 -8.31
CA PRO A 293 -6.94 6.05 -7.62
C PRO A 293 -8.12 6.77 -8.26
N ASN A 294 -9.32 6.19 -8.15
CA ASN A 294 -10.57 6.85 -8.57
C ASN A 294 -11.06 7.88 -7.54
N GLY A 295 -10.69 7.73 -6.27
CA GLY A 295 -11.16 8.60 -5.20
C GLY A 295 -10.48 8.36 -3.87
N ALA A 296 -11.05 8.91 -2.82
CA ALA A 296 -10.57 8.80 -1.45
C ALA A 296 -11.72 8.47 -0.49
N LEU A 297 -11.38 7.87 0.67
CA LEU A 297 -12.33 7.56 1.74
C LEU A 297 -11.84 8.11 3.09
N ILE A 298 -12.79 8.49 3.95
CA ILE A 298 -12.57 8.69 5.39
C ILE A 298 -13.40 7.64 6.13
N ASN A 299 -12.77 6.85 7.00
CA ASN A 299 -13.41 5.75 7.75
C ASN A 299 -14.27 4.85 6.84
N GLY A 300 -13.76 4.54 5.66
CA GLY A 300 -14.41 3.67 4.67
C GLY A 300 -15.62 4.28 3.97
N ALA A 301 -15.76 5.60 3.94
CA ALA A 301 -16.90 6.26 3.31
C ALA A 301 -16.51 7.56 2.58
N ASN A 302 -17.23 7.81 1.50
CA ASN A 302 -17.25 9.08 0.76
C ASN A 302 -18.57 9.12 -0.04
N LYS A 303 -18.76 10.17 -0.84
CA LYS A 303 -19.90 10.31 -1.74
C LYS A 303 -19.46 10.92 -3.06
N VAL A 304 -19.59 10.16 -4.14
CA VAL A 304 -19.32 10.62 -5.51
C VAL A 304 -20.59 11.04 -6.25
N ASP A 305 -20.42 11.75 -7.35
CA ASP A 305 -21.51 12.06 -8.29
C ASP A 305 -21.66 10.92 -9.31
N CYS A 306 -22.67 10.08 -9.12
CA CYS A 306 -22.95 8.96 -10.01
C CYS A 306 -23.18 9.36 -11.48
N SER A 307 -23.50 10.63 -11.78
CA SER A 307 -23.62 11.08 -13.16
C SER A 307 -22.30 11.06 -13.94
N LEU A 308 -21.16 11.06 -13.23
CA LEU A 308 -19.82 10.97 -13.79
C LEU A 308 -19.35 9.51 -13.97
N HIS A 309 -20.06 8.54 -13.38
CA HIS A 309 -19.71 7.11 -13.39
C HIS A 309 -20.68 6.27 -14.23
N GLN A 310 -21.05 6.74 -15.43
CA GLN A 310 -22.10 6.12 -16.26
C GLN A 310 -21.80 4.69 -16.71
N ASN A 311 -20.54 4.29 -16.73
CA ASN A 311 -20.09 2.94 -17.11
C ASN A 311 -19.99 1.97 -15.92
N ARG A 312 -20.37 2.41 -14.70
CA ARG A 312 -20.31 1.62 -13.48
C ARG A 312 -21.66 1.57 -12.80
N HIS A 313 -21.93 0.51 -12.06
CA HIS A 313 -23.07 0.49 -11.16
C HIS A 313 -22.80 1.46 -10.00
N CYS A 314 -23.64 2.50 -9.85
CA CYS A 314 -23.47 3.55 -8.86
C CYS A 314 -24.82 3.93 -8.22
N ASP A 315 -24.84 3.99 -6.88
CA ASP A 315 -25.98 4.48 -6.08
C ASP A 315 -25.51 5.49 -5.03
N ALA A 316 -25.59 6.78 -5.35
CA ALA A 316 -25.24 7.86 -4.44
C ALA A 316 -26.23 7.99 -3.25
N SER A 317 -27.39 7.33 -3.27
CA SER A 317 -28.37 7.40 -2.17
C SER A 317 -27.94 6.55 -0.98
N SER A 318 -27.19 5.48 -1.23
CA SER A 318 -26.63 4.60 -0.21
C SER A 318 -25.26 5.07 0.29
N ALA A 319 -24.56 5.98 -0.43
CA ALA A 319 -23.32 6.58 0.01
C ALA A 319 -23.51 7.54 1.17
N THR A 320 -22.57 7.52 2.13
CA THR A 320 -22.66 8.34 3.35
C THR A 320 -21.41 9.18 3.53
N ILE A 321 -21.58 10.37 4.10
CA ILE A 321 -20.47 11.21 4.57
C ILE A 321 -20.30 10.95 6.06
N PRO A 322 -19.11 10.54 6.53
CA PRO A 322 -18.86 10.31 7.95
C PRO A 322 -19.08 11.59 8.79
N SER A 323 -19.39 11.43 10.07
CA SER A 323 -19.51 12.55 10.99
C SER A 323 -18.83 12.26 12.32
N PHE A 324 -18.22 13.29 12.89
CA PHE A 324 -17.57 13.28 14.20
C PHE A 324 -18.26 14.28 15.12
N ASP A 325 -18.96 13.76 16.13
CA ASP A 325 -19.61 14.59 17.14
C ASP A 325 -18.59 14.95 18.21
N LEU A 326 -18.31 16.25 18.36
CA LEU A 326 -17.34 16.79 19.30
C LEU A 326 -18.04 17.71 20.31
N ALA A 327 -17.63 17.61 21.56
CA ALA A 327 -18.12 18.50 22.60
C ALA A 327 -17.54 19.92 22.39
N PRO A 328 -18.37 20.97 22.35
CA PRO A 328 -17.89 22.33 22.15
C PRO A 328 -17.01 22.81 23.31
N ASN A 329 -16.05 23.66 23.02
CA ASN A 329 -15.06 24.20 23.99
C ASN A 329 -14.21 23.10 24.69
N LYS A 330 -14.00 21.99 24.02
CA LYS A 330 -13.19 20.86 24.45
C LYS A 330 -12.09 20.58 23.44
N ASN A 331 -11.05 19.88 23.88
CA ASN A 331 -10.00 19.38 23.04
C ASN A 331 -10.28 17.93 22.65
N HIS A 332 -10.06 17.60 21.40
CA HIS A 332 -10.31 16.27 20.85
C HIS A 332 -9.07 15.79 20.12
N ARG A 333 -8.53 14.64 20.55
CA ARG A 333 -7.46 13.96 19.80
C ARG A 333 -8.04 13.29 18.58
N LEU A 334 -7.46 13.54 17.42
CA LEU A 334 -7.76 12.87 16.15
C LEU A 334 -6.54 12.06 15.74
N ARG A 335 -6.66 10.73 15.76
CA ARG A 335 -5.63 9.79 15.30
C ARG A 335 -5.81 9.57 13.82
N VAL A 336 -5.01 10.23 13.01
CA VAL A 336 -5.05 10.14 11.55
C VAL A 336 -4.14 9.03 11.10
N ILE A 337 -4.69 8.05 10.37
CA ILE A 337 -3.99 6.86 9.89
C ILE A 337 -4.19 6.78 8.38
N ASN A 338 -3.10 6.84 7.59
CA ASN A 338 -3.18 6.61 6.16
C ASN A 338 -2.99 5.11 5.87
N VAL A 339 -4.09 4.40 5.67
CA VAL A 339 -4.11 2.97 5.32
C VAL A 339 -4.14 2.74 3.80
N GLY A 340 -4.05 3.82 3.02
CA GLY A 340 -3.98 3.76 1.56
C GLY A 340 -2.71 3.11 1.05
N GLY A 341 -2.71 2.71 -0.20
CA GLY A 341 -1.58 2.02 -0.81
C GLY A 341 -0.77 2.88 -1.78
N PHE A 342 -1.19 4.12 -2.06
CA PHE A 342 -0.49 4.95 -3.06
C PHE A 342 -0.50 6.43 -2.74
N ALA A 343 -1.64 7.01 -2.35
CA ALA A 343 -1.81 8.44 -2.28
C ALA A 343 -1.28 9.08 -0.98
N TRP A 344 -0.56 10.19 -1.14
CA TRP A 344 -0.35 11.16 -0.09
C TRP A 344 -1.63 11.95 0.16
N PHE A 345 -1.89 12.28 1.42
CA PHE A 345 -3.02 13.12 1.79
C PHE A 345 -2.58 14.43 2.45
N GLU A 346 -3.30 15.49 2.13
CA GLU A 346 -3.39 16.69 2.92
C GLU A 346 -4.68 16.63 3.74
N VAL A 347 -4.56 16.62 5.07
CA VAL A 347 -5.70 16.59 5.99
C VAL A 347 -5.83 17.94 6.66
N SER A 348 -7.05 18.51 6.64
CA SER A 348 -7.36 19.82 7.23
C SER A 348 -8.78 19.84 7.80
N VAL A 349 -9.03 20.79 8.70
CA VAL A 349 -10.39 21.06 9.24
C VAL A 349 -10.71 22.52 9.01
N ASP A 350 -11.81 22.80 8.30
CA ASP A 350 -12.21 24.16 7.98
C ASP A 350 -12.32 25.03 9.26
N LYS A 351 -11.83 26.25 9.19
CA LYS A 351 -11.76 27.22 10.30
C LYS A 351 -10.83 26.85 11.46
N HIS A 352 -10.12 25.72 11.39
CA HIS A 352 -9.17 25.29 12.41
C HIS A 352 -7.76 25.35 11.81
N THR A 353 -7.09 26.45 12.00
CA THR A 353 -5.73 26.70 11.48
C THR A 353 -4.61 26.35 12.47
N ASP A 354 -5.00 25.89 13.67
CA ASP A 354 -4.11 25.48 14.74
C ASP A 354 -4.43 24.05 15.15
N LEU A 355 -3.71 23.11 14.57
CA LEU A 355 -3.85 21.67 14.77
C LEU A 355 -2.51 21.11 15.31
N PRO A 356 -2.27 21.17 16.63
CA PRO A 356 -1.04 20.63 17.20
C PRO A 356 -0.88 19.13 16.95
N VAL A 357 0.21 18.74 16.31
CA VAL A 357 0.62 17.34 16.15
C VAL A 357 1.29 16.89 17.45
N THR A 358 0.85 15.79 18.04
CA THR A 358 1.31 15.25 19.32
C THR A 358 1.85 13.83 19.26
N GLU A 359 1.72 13.16 18.10
CA GLU A 359 2.21 11.80 17.85
C GLU A 359 2.61 11.64 16.40
N VAL A 360 3.69 10.89 16.14
CA VAL A 360 4.19 10.47 14.82
C VAL A 360 4.52 8.99 14.91
N ASP A 361 3.82 8.14 14.11
CA ASP A 361 4.06 6.69 14.02
C ASP A 361 4.21 5.97 15.38
N GLY A 362 3.30 6.26 16.32
CA GLY A 362 3.31 5.69 17.68
C GLY A 362 4.27 6.38 18.66
N VAL A 363 5.00 7.41 18.25
CA VAL A 363 5.91 8.17 19.12
C VAL A 363 5.28 9.49 19.52
N THR A 364 5.11 9.73 20.81
CA THR A 364 4.69 11.05 21.34
C THR A 364 5.74 12.10 21.00
N VAL A 365 5.31 13.29 20.56
CA VAL A 365 6.21 14.41 20.22
C VAL A 365 5.75 15.70 20.88
N GLU A 366 6.69 16.65 21.06
CA GLU A 366 6.34 18.01 21.46
C GLU A 366 5.33 18.60 20.47
N PRO A 367 4.28 19.29 20.94
CA PRO A 367 3.24 19.82 20.07
C PRO A 367 3.79 20.79 19.05
N LEU A 368 3.57 20.49 17.79
CA LEU A 368 3.86 21.39 16.69
C LEU A 368 2.58 21.71 15.94
N SER A 369 2.15 22.97 16.03
CA SER A 369 0.94 23.43 15.36
C SER A 369 1.15 23.59 13.86
N ASP A 370 0.18 23.11 13.10
CA ASP A 370 0.10 23.31 11.66
C ASP A 370 -1.37 23.56 11.28
N SER A 371 -1.59 24.14 10.10
CA SER A 371 -2.95 24.32 9.55
C SER A 371 -3.41 23.09 8.76
N THR A 372 -2.47 22.27 8.31
CA THR A 372 -2.70 21.08 7.50
C THR A 372 -1.70 19.99 7.88
N LEU A 373 -2.12 18.75 7.81
CA LEU A 373 -1.28 17.59 8.01
C LEU A 373 -1.00 16.93 6.67
N LEU A 374 0.28 16.76 6.33
CA LEU A 374 0.71 15.92 5.20
C LEU A 374 1.00 14.51 5.72
N ILE A 375 0.43 13.49 5.08
CA ILE A 375 0.56 12.11 5.52
C ILE A 375 0.74 11.15 4.35
N ALA A 376 1.87 10.43 4.33
CA ALA A 376 2.19 9.41 3.34
C ALA A 376 1.46 8.08 3.63
N PRO A 377 1.37 7.16 2.65
CA PRO A 377 0.93 5.79 2.90
C PRO A 377 1.73 5.14 4.04
N GLY A 378 1.02 4.47 4.96
CA GLY A 378 1.61 3.79 6.13
C GLY A 378 1.90 4.68 7.33
N GLN A 379 1.87 6.00 7.20
CA GLN A 379 2.13 6.93 8.30
C GLN A 379 0.92 7.13 9.20
N ARG A 380 1.19 7.49 10.47
CA ARG A 380 0.18 7.82 11.48
C ARG A 380 0.59 9.09 12.20
N TYR A 381 -0.40 9.92 12.48
CA TYR A 381 -0.24 11.14 13.28
C TYR A 381 -1.43 11.32 14.21
N SER A 382 -1.18 11.80 15.43
CA SER A 382 -2.25 12.37 16.26
C SER A 382 -2.17 13.89 16.24
N LEU A 383 -3.31 14.52 16.09
CA LEU A 383 -3.44 15.96 16.25
C LEU A 383 -4.55 16.30 17.23
N VAL A 384 -4.47 17.47 17.86
CA VAL A 384 -5.50 17.95 18.79
C VAL A 384 -6.31 19.06 18.14
N LEU A 385 -7.62 18.82 18.04
CA LEU A 385 -8.59 19.79 17.55
C LEU A 385 -9.27 20.45 18.74
N SER A 386 -9.11 21.76 18.91
CA SER A 386 -9.85 22.55 19.89
C SER A 386 -11.19 22.99 19.31
N ALA A 387 -12.29 22.46 19.85
CA ALA A 387 -13.65 22.73 19.39
C ALA A 387 -14.16 24.12 19.85
N ASN A 388 -13.43 25.17 19.49
CA ASN A 388 -13.66 26.55 19.96
C ASN A 388 -14.11 27.53 18.87
N GLN A 389 -14.37 27.04 17.66
CA GLN A 389 -14.80 27.89 16.56
C GLN A 389 -16.29 28.25 16.69
N THR A 390 -16.64 29.43 16.16
CA THR A 390 -17.99 29.98 16.26
C THR A 390 -18.58 30.17 14.85
N ASP A 391 -19.08 29.10 14.26
CA ASP A 391 -19.95 29.18 13.09
C ASP A 391 -21.40 28.98 13.49
N PRO A 392 -22.37 29.72 12.93
CA PRO A 392 -23.79 29.58 13.28
C PRO A 392 -24.34 28.16 13.07
N SER A 393 -23.79 27.38 12.17
CA SER A 393 -24.17 25.99 11.91
C SER A 393 -23.56 25.01 12.91
N ASN A 394 -22.46 25.37 13.56
CA ASN A 394 -21.58 24.47 14.34
C ASN A 394 -21.12 23.24 13.56
N LEU A 395 -21.00 23.37 12.24
CA LEU A 395 -20.59 22.32 11.32
C LEU A 395 -19.36 22.77 10.52
N TYR A 396 -18.36 21.89 10.43
CA TYR A 396 -17.12 22.15 9.72
C TYR A 396 -16.76 20.92 8.89
N TRP A 397 -16.10 21.12 7.73
CA TRP A 397 -15.54 20.02 6.99
C TRP A 397 -14.19 19.58 7.57
N LEU A 398 -14.05 18.28 7.84
CA LEU A 398 -12.78 17.57 7.85
C LEU A 398 -12.54 17.11 6.41
N ARG A 399 -11.42 17.52 5.84
CA ARG A 399 -11.04 17.19 4.46
C ARG A 399 -9.80 16.32 4.46
N ALA A 400 -9.85 15.24 3.68
CA ALA A 400 -8.68 14.43 3.32
C ALA A 400 -8.56 14.45 1.79
N ARG A 401 -7.58 15.18 1.30
CA ARG A 401 -7.37 15.39 -0.12
C ARG A 401 -6.11 14.68 -0.58
N MET A 402 -6.23 13.84 -1.59
CA MET A 402 -5.08 13.26 -2.28
C MET A 402 -4.29 14.36 -2.99
N ILE A 403 -2.97 14.29 -2.89
CA ILE A 403 -2.06 15.23 -3.53
C ILE A 403 -1.78 14.72 -4.95
N ASN A 404 -2.65 15.08 -5.90
CA ASN A 404 -2.57 14.60 -7.29
C ASN A 404 -1.23 14.90 -7.97
N HIS A 405 -0.53 15.95 -7.51
CA HIS A 405 0.79 16.30 -8.04
C HIS A 405 1.84 15.21 -7.81
N CYS A 406 1.59 14.31 -6.86
CA CYS A 406 2.45 13.16 -6.59
C CYS A 406 2.17 11.95 -7.50
N PHE A 407 1.19 12.04 -8.38
CA PHE A 407 0.87 11.00 -9.36
C PHE A 407 1.54 11.32 -10.70
N ALA A 408 1.93 10.29 -11.43
CA ALA A 408 2.43 10.45 -12.79
C ALA A 408 1.37 11.09 -13.70
N GLU A 409 0.10 10.76 -13.49
CA GLU A 409 -1.04 11.36 -14.16
C GLU A 409 -1.87 12.18 -13.18
N ASN A 410 -1.99 13.50 -13.42
CA ASN A 410 -2.72 14.42 -12.53
C ASN A 410 -4.25 14.29 -12.63
N VAL A 411 -4.78 13.52 -13.58
CA VAL A 411 -6.21 13.36 -13.83
C VAL A 411 -6.67 12.04 -13.23
N LEU A 412 -7.66 12.11 -12.34
CA LEU A 412 -8.26 10.92 -11.78
C LEU A 412 -9.15 10.21 -12.81
N PRO A 413 -9.10 8.88 -12.88
CA PRO A 413 -9.91 8.13 -13.83
C PRO A 413 -11.41 8.20 -13.52
N ASP A 414 -12.24 8.05 -14.55
CA ASP A 414 -13.71 7.94 -14.45
C ASP A 414 -14.40 9.11 -13.72
N GLY A 415 -13.86 10.34 -13.80
CA GLY A 415 -14.43 11.49 -13.10
C GLY A 415 -14.26 11.44 -11.58
N GLY A 416 -13.23 10.75 -11.12
CA GLY A 416 -12.88 10.56 -9.72
C GLY A 416 -12.71 11.86 -8.93
N VAL A 417 -12.84 11.79 -7.62
CA VAL A 417 -12.78 12.92 -6.71
C VAL A 417 -11.58 12.79 -5.77
N ALA A 418 -10.65 13.74 -5.86
CA ALA A 418 -9.42 13.73 -5.06
C ALA A 418 -9.66 13.90 -3.55
N GLU A 419 -10.81 14.43 -3.13
CA GLU A 419 -11.10 14.77 -1.74
C GLU A 419 -12.19 13.89 -1.15
N ALA A 420 -11.89 13.28 0.00
CA ALA A 420 -12.90 12.75 0.90
C ALA A 420 -13.24 13.77 1.97
N GLN A 421 -14.50 13.80 2.36
CA GLN A 421 -15.02 14.76 3.33
C GLN A 421 -15.73 14.05 4.48
N ALA A 422 -15.57 14.60 5.69
CA ALA A 422 -16.36 14.23 6.87
C ALA A 422 -16.85 15.47 7.59
N VAL A 423 -17.96 15.34 8.31
CA VAL A 423 -18.56 16.45 9.08
C VAL A 423 -18.02 16.45 10.51
N ILE A 424 -17.34 17.50 10.90
CA ILE A 424 -17.11 17.84 12.31
C ILE A 424 -18.34 18.60 12.81
N ARG A 425 -18.98 18.08 13.85
CA ARG A 425 -20.20 18.66 14.42
C ARG A 425 -20.00 18.99 15.90
N TYR A 426 -20.14 20.28 16.24
CA TYR A 426 -20.14 20.74 17.62
C TYR A 426 -21.56 20.67 18.16
N ASN A 427 -21.77 19.93 19.24
CA ASN A 427 -23.08 19.75 19.88
C ASN A 427 -24.08 18.88 19.09
N SER A 428 -24.22 17.63 19.50
CA SER A 428 -25.10 16.61 18.88
C SER A 428 -26.60 16.92 18.96
N THR A 429 -27.01 18.04 19.56
CA THR A 429 -28.43 18.40 19.77
C THR A 429 -29.10 19.08 18.58
N GLY A 430 -28.34 19.45 17.54
CA GLY A 430 -28.91 19.93 16.28
C GLY A 430 -29.42 18.77 15.40
N PRO A 431 -30.42 18.99 14.54
CA PRO A 431 -30.91 17.95 13.67
C PRO A 431 -29.80 17.55 12.69
N ALA A 432 -29.34 16.29 12.76
CA ALA A 432 -28.44 15.70 11.76
C ALA A 432 -29.09 15.65 10.37
N ILE A 433 -30.42 15.82 10.32
CA ILE A 433 -31.28 15.74 9.13
C ILE A 433 -32.17 16.98 9.11
N ASN A 434 -32.23 17.65 7.95
CA ASN A 434 -33.14 18.79 7.76
C ASN A 434 -34.61 18.31 7.65
N SER A 435 -35.56 19.27 7.60
CA SER A 435 -36.99 18.98 7.47
C SER A 435 -37.40 18.20 6.22
N LYS A 436 -36.48 18.02 5.26
CA LYS A 436 -36.65 17.23 4.02
C LYS A 436 -36.02 15.85 4.11
N GLY A 437 -35.47 15.46 5.28
CA GLY A 437 -34.82 14.17 5.47
C GLY A 437 -33.37 14.10 4.95
N HIS A 438 -32.77 15.23 4.53
CA HIS A 438 -31.39 15.26 4.05
C HIS A 438 -30.43 15.63 5.18
N ALA A 439 -29.21 15.06 5.15
CA ALA A 439 -28.15 15.44 6.06
C ALA A 439 -27.86 16.94 5.96
N VAL A 440 -27.68 17.59 7.11
CA VAL A 440 -27.23 18.99 7.16
C VAL A 440 -25.73 18.99 6.99
N LEU A 441 -25.27 19.60 5.93
CA LEU A 441 -23.84 19.67 5.58
C LEU A 441 -23.24 21.02 5.95
N PRO A 442 -21.93 21.11 6.27
CA PRO A 442 -21.23 22.36 6.46
C PRO A 442 -21.31 23.25 5.20
N THR A 443 -21.34 24.56 5.43
CA THR A 443 -21.20 25.57 4.36
C THR A 443 -19.86 26.30 4.44
N THR A 444 -18.95 25.81 5.28
CA THR A 444 -17.60 26.37 5.43
C THR A 444 -16.79 26.10 4.19
N GLU A 445 -15.91 27.05 3.87
CA GLU A 445 -14.96 26.94 2.75
C GLU A 445 -13.57 26.60 3.31
N ASN A 446 -12.75 25.94 2.50
CA ASN A 446 -11.36 25.70 2.82
C ASN A 446 -10.60 27.03 2.94
N ASP A 447 -10.13 27.35 4.15
CA ASP A 447 -9.45 28.61 4.43
C ASP A 447 -8.09 28.75 3.74
N SER A 448 -7.46 27.63 3.40
CA SER A 448 -6.14 27.68 2.76
C SER A 448 -6.17 28.18 1.32
N GLY A 449 -7.28 27.99 0.60
CA GLY A 449 -7.46 28.39 -0.82
C GLY A 449 -6.36 27.91 -1.77
N LYS A 450 -5.32 27.27 -1.24
CA LYS A 450 -4.16 26.73 -1.95
C LYS A 450 -3.97 25.30 -1.50
N PHE A 451 -3.83 24.43 -2.48
CA PHE A 451 -3.52 23.05 -2.24
C PHE A 451 -2.02 22.85 -2.25
N THR A 452 -1.54 21.97 -1.39
CA THR A 452 -0.14 21.63 -1.39
C THR A 452 0.22 20.78 -2.61
N VAL A 453 1.44 20.99 -3.09
CA VAL A 453 2.07 20.19 -4.16
C VAL A 453 3.32 19.48 -3.62
N ILE A 454 3.40 19.31 -2.29
CA ILE A 454 4.55 18.75 -1.61
C ILE A 454 4.25 17.28 -1.28
N CYS A 455 5.12 16.38 -1.70
CA CYS A 455 5.02 14.94 -1.51
C CYS A 455 6.20 14.41 -0.70
N LYS A 456 6.57 15.07 0.38
CA LYS A 456 7.70 14.68 1.23
C LYS A 456 7.42 14.91 2.70
N ASP A 457 8.11 14.18 3.53
CA ASP A 457 8.11 14.40 4.98
C ASP A 457 8.60 15.80 5.34
N LYS A 458 8.19 16.28 6.50
CA LYS A 458 8.83 17.44 7.13
C LYS A 458 10.28 17.11 7.47
N ALA A 459 11.10 18.15 7.60
CA ALA A 459 12.51 17.96 7.97
C ALA A 459 12.66 17.10 9.24
N PRO A 460 13.67 16.22 9.33
CA PRO A 460 13.83 15.27 10.42
C PRO A 460 13.84 15.86 11.83
N ASN A 461 14.27 17.11 11.97
CA ASN A 461 14.30 17.84 13.25
C ASN A 461 13.00 18.60 13.58
N THR A 462 11.96 18.46 12.75
CA THR A 462 10.69 19.16 12.94
C THR A 462 9.92 18.63 14.16
N TYR A 463 9.83 17.31 14.30
CA TYR A 463 9.15 16.68 15.41
C TYR A 463 10.15 16.20 16.45
N GLN A 464 9.93 16.54 17.73
CA GLN A 464 10.82 16.22 18.84
C GLN A 464 10.15 15.18 19.74
N PRO A 465 10.64 13.92 19.78
CA PRO A 465 10.08 12.86 20.63
C PRO A 465 10.04 13.23 22.12
N VAL A 466 8.99 12.76 22.80
CA VAL A 466 8.80 12.88 24.25
C VAL A 466 8.50 11.49 24.84
N PRO A 467 9.32 10.98 25.78
CA PRO A 467 10.58 11.54 26.27
C PRO A 467 11.66 11.60 25.18
N ALA A 468 12.58 12.52 25.33
CA ALA A 468 13.72 12.64 24.42
C ALA A 468 14.57 11.35 24.42
N SER A 469 14.96 10.92 23.22
CA SER A 469 15.80 9.73 23.02
C SER A 469 16.81 10.00 21.92
N SER A 470 18.10 9.99 22.29
CA SER A 470 19.18 10.14 21.34
C SER A 470 19.33 8.89 20.49
N ALA A 471 19.63 9.07 19.19
CA ALA A 471 20.10 7.96 18.39
C ALA A 471 21.42 7.41 18.99
N PRO A 472 21.72 6.11 18.83
CA PRO A 472 23.02 5.56 19.20
C PRO A 472 24.16 6.38 18.58
N GLU A 473 25.23 6.60 19.32
CA GLU A 473 26.32 7.48 18.88
C GLU A 473 27.05 6.95 17.66
N PHE A 474 27.21 5.61 17.56
CA PHE A 474 27.93 4.95 16.47
C PHE A 474 27.06 3.95 15.75
N ALA A 475 27.27 3.76 14.46
CA ALA A 475 26.79 2.62 13.70
C ALA A 475 27.89 1.55 13.56
N HIS A 476 27.52 0.29 13.67
CA HIS A 476 28.40 -0.84 13.41
C HIS A 476 28.56 -1.05 11.90
N HIS A 477 27.48 -0.86 11.16
CA HIS A 477 27.42 -1.00 9.71
C HIS A 477 26.71 0.18 9.05
N SER A 478 27.14 0.54 7.86
CA SER A 478 26.52 1.55 7.00
C SER A 478 26.27 0.96 5.65
N TRP A 479 25.01 0.92 5.22
CA TRP A 479 24.62 0.39 3.92
C TRP A 479 24.14 1.51 3.01
N TYR A 480 24.73 1.58 1.82
CA TYR A 480 24.27 2.45 0.74
C TYR A 480 23.23 1.68 -0.07
N LEU A 481 21.97 2.13 -0.02
CA LEU A 481 20.86 1.52 -0.72
C LEU A 481 20.38 2.47 -1.83
N ARG A 482 20.50 2.04 -3.06
CA ARG A 482 19.95 2.71 -4.23
C ARG A 482 18.52 2.23 -4.42
N VAL A 483 17.60 3.17 -4.52
CA VAL A 483 16.19 2.92 -4.80
C VAL A 483 15.90 3.45 -6.19
N ASN A 484 15.26 2.65 -7.02
CA ASN A 484 14.97 3.00 -8.39
C ASN A 484 13.78 2.22 -8.94
N VAL A 485 13.04 2.83 -9.85
CA VAL A 485 12.12 2.13 -10.76
C VAL A 485 12.79 2.10 -12.13
N GLU A 486 12.91 0.93 -12.71
CA GLU A 486 13.57 0.74 -14.01
C GLU A 486 12.59 0.13 -15.02
N ILE A 487 12.65 0.64 -16.24
CA ILE A 487 11.89 0.15 -17.38
C ILE A 487 12.83 -0.62 -18.28
N GLY A 488 12.74 -1.95 -18.26
CA GLY A 488 13.55 -2.83 -19.04
C GLY A 488 12.98 -3.19 -20.41
N ASP A 489 13.45 -4.31 -20.96
CA ASP A 489 12.93 -4.88 -22.20
C ASP A 489 11.42 -5.07 -22.15
N TRP A 490 10.75 -4.95 -23.29
CA TRP A 490 9.29 -5.02 -23.40
C TRP A 490 8.53 -3.92 -22.62
N ARG A 491 9.22 -2.85 -22.19
CA ARG A 491 8.65 -1.79 -21.34
C ARG A 491 8.05 -2.38 -20.06
N LEU A 492 8.80 -3.26 -19.42
CA LEU A 492 8.45 -3.83 -18.11
C LEU A 492 8.99 -2.94 -17.02
N GLU A 493 8.11 -2.38 -16.22
CA GLU A 493 8.46 -1.58 -15.05
C GLU A 493 8.74 -2.48 -13.84
N ARG A 494 9.87 -2.28 -13.18
CA ARG A 494 10.24 -3.00 -11.94
C ARG A 494 10.89 -2.07 -10.94
N GLY A 495 10.60 -2.33 -9.65
CA GLY A 495 11.22 -1.65 -8.53
C GLY A 495 12.48 -2.37 -8.05
N PHE A 496 13.49 -1.61 -7.68
CA PHE A 496 14.77 -2.14 -7.24
C PHE A 496 15.24 -1.52 -5.93
N VAL A 497 15.87 -2.35 -5.09
CA VAL A 497 16.77 -1.93 -4.04
C VAL A 497 18.15 -2.47 -4.40
N ASN A 498 19.09 -1.59 -4.72
CA ASN A 498 20.36 -1.92 -5.39
C ASN A 498 20.11 -2.62 -6.74
N GLN A 499 20.47 -3.89 -6.84
CA GLN A 499 20.27 -4.73 -8.03
C GLN A 499 19.22 -5.83 -7.79
N SER A 500 18.51 -5.75 -6.66
CA SER A 500 17.51 -6.73 -6.28
C SER A 500 16.11 -6.21 -6.62
N THR A 501 15.31 -7.04 -7.30
CA THR A 501 13.88 -6.87 -7.48
C THR A 501 13.16 -7.99 -6.71
N PHE A 502 12.61 -7.66 -5.57
CA PHE A 502 12.11 -8.64 -4.60
C PHE A 502 10.99 -9.52 -5.16
N ARG A 503 11.06 -10.82 -4.85
CA ARG A 503 10.05 -11.82 -5.22
C ARG A 503 9.80 -12.75 -4.03
N PRO A 504 8.60 -12.72 -3.43
CA PRO A 504 8.28 -13.58 -2.29
C PRO A 504 8.25 -15.05 -2.67
N GLN A 505 8.88 -15.91 -1.84
CA GLN A 505 8.82 -17.36 -1.99
C GLN A 505 7.59 -17.90 -1.23
N LEU A 506 6.44 -17.96 -1.90
CA LEU A 506 5.13 -18.20 -1.27
C LEU A 506 5.05 -19.51 -0.47
N GLN A 507 5.82 -20.54 -0.85
CA GLN A 507 5.80 -21.87 -0.21
C GLN A 507 7.03 -22.13 0.67
N SER A 508 8.00 -21.19 0.66
CA SER A 508 9.27 -21.34 1.38
C SER A 508 9.75 -20.01 1.95
N PRO A 509 9.08 -19.46 2.97
CA PRO A 509 9.42 -18.15 3.54
C PRO A 509 10.87 -18.08 4.00
N THR A 510 11.47 -16.89 3.89
CA THR A 510 12.85 -16.64 4.30
C THR A 510 13.10 -17.06 5.75
N LEU A 511 12.17 -16.74 6.66
CA LEU A 511 12.26 -17.13 8.08
C LEU A 511 12.41 -18.65 8.27
N HIS A 512 11.59 -19.44 7.57
CA HIS A 512 11.63 -20.90 7.69
C HIS A 512 12.97 -21.46 7.21
N ARG A 513 13.42 -21.03 6.01
CA ARG A 513 14.70 -21.46 5.45
C ARG A 513 15.88 -21.07 6.35
N LEU A 514 15.85 -19.85 6.88
CA LEU A 514 16.89 -19.34 7.77
C LEU A 514 16.96 -20.14 9.09
N VAL A 515 15.82 -20.36 9.77
CA VAL A 515 15.77 -21.11 11.03
C VAL A 515 16.22 -22.56 10.81
N ASP A 516 15.74 -23.22 9.75
CA ASP A 516 16.14 -24.60 9.42
C ASP A 516 17.63 -24.68 9.09
N GLY A 517 18.16 -23.72 8.35
CA GLY A 517 19.58 -23.64 8.01
C GLY A 517 20.46 -23.45 9.24
N LEU A 518 20.12 -22.52 10.11
CA LEU A 518 20.84 -22.25 11.36
C LEU A 518 20.80 -23.47 12.31
N ASN A 519 19.65 -24.14 12.42
CA ASN A 519 19.49 -25.31 13.29
C ASN A 519 20.21 -26.56 12.73
N SER A 520 20.39 -26.65 11.41
CA SER A 520 21.18 -27.71 10.78
C SER A 520 22.69 -27.43 10.81
N ALA A 521 23.14 -26.35 11.46
CA ALA A 521 24.50 -25.89 11.47
C ALA A 521 25.11 -25.68 10.08
N ASN A 522 24.29 -25.24 9.14
CA ASN A 522 24.74 -24.90 7.80
C ASN A 522 25.33 -23.48 7.79
N GLU A 523 26.65 -23.40 7.64
CA GLU A 523 27.40 -22.12 7.67
C GLU A 523 26.96 -21.11 6.63
N THR A 524 26.30 -21.53 5.53
CA THR A 524 25.78 -20.61 4.50
C THR A 524 24.65 -19.72 5.02
N PHE A 525 23.97 -20.10 6.09
CA PHE A 525 22.91 -19.32 6.73
C PHE A 525 23.41 -18.43 7.88
N ASP A 526 24.61 -18.71 8.43
CA ASP A 526 25.21 -17.98 9.54
C ASP A 526 26.22 -16.93 9.02
N VAL A 527 25.79 -16.12 8.05
CA VAL A 527 26.63 -15.10 7.40
C VAL A 527 26.14 -13.71 7.81
N GLU A 528 27.06 -12.90 8.36
CA GLU A 528 26.82 -11.49 8.63
C GLU A 528 26.96 -10.63 7.37
N GLY A 529 26.14 -9.60 7.24
CA GLY A 529 26.09 -8.74 6.06
C GLY A 529 25.18 -9.29 4.96
N VAL A 530 25.49 -8.99 3.71
CA VAL A 530 24.70 -9.51 2.56
C VAL A 530 24.89 -11.01 2.41
N ASN A 531 23.85 -11.77 2.64
CA ASN A 531 23.88 -13.23 2.53
C ASN A 531 23.51 -13.69 1.11
N GLY A 532 24.49 -13.67 0.21
CA GLY A 532 24.34 -14.16 -1.17
C GLY A 532 24.61 -15.65 -1.36
N GLU A 533 25.00 -16.38 -0.29
CA GLU A 533 25.21 -17.82 -0.36
C GLU A 533 23.93 -18.63 -0.14
N ALA A 534 23.08 -18.15 0.78
CA ALA A 534 21.79 -18.80 1.11
C ALA A 534 20.61 -18.26 0.31
N PHE A 535 20.69 -17.03 -0.19
CA PHE A 535 19.58 -16.32 -0.84
C PHE A 535 19.99 -15.76 -2.19
N ASP A 536 19.06 -15.78 -3.15
CA ASP A 536 19.26 -15.16 -4.46
C ASP A 536 19.19 -13.65 -4.36
N THR A 537 20.35 -12.98 -4.34
CA THR A 537 20.43 -11.52 -4.19
C THR A 537 19.75 -10.72 -5.31
N LYS A 538 19.41 -11.35 -6.43
CA LYS A 538 18.63 -10.70 -7.49
C LYS A 538 17.15 -10.57 -7.12
N ASN A 539 16.62 -11.52 -6.34
CA ASN A 539 15.19 -11.57 -5.99
C ASN A 539 14.93 -11.55 -4.48
N GLU A 540 15.96 -11.75 -3.66
CA GLU A 540 15.82 -11.81 -2.20
C GLU A 540 17.06 -11.20 -1.54
N LEU A 541 17.22 -9.88 -1.62
CA LEU A 541 18.31 -9.20 -0.91
C LEU A 541 18.10 -9.32 0.60
N VAL A 542 18.89 -10.16 1.27
CA VAL A 542 18.86 -10.38 2.71
C VAL A 542 20.16 -9.87 3.32
N VAL A 543 20.06 -8.97 4.31
CA VAL A 543 21.18 -8.48 5.12
C VAL A 543 21.03 -9.01 6.54
N SER A 544 22.04 -9.75 7.00
CA SER A 544 22.00 -10.48 8.27
C SER A 544 22.91 -9.87 9.32
N SER A 545 22.51 -9.90 10.59
CA SER A 545 23.33 -9.54 11.76
C SER A 545 23.35 -10.64 12.81
N GLY A 546 24.54 -10.96 13.32
CA GLY A 546 24.75 -12.02 14.31
C GLY A 546 24.35 -11.62 15.74
N GLY A 547 24.51 -10.34 16.08
CA GLY A 547 24.25 -9.79 17.42
C GLY A 547 23.42 -8.52 17.38
N VAL A 548 23.36 -7.80 18.51
CA VAL A 548 22.78 -6.45 18.54
C VAL A 548 23.69 -5.50 17.77
N GLU A 549 23.18 -4.93 16.72
CA GLU A 549 23.92 -4.01 15.87
C GLU A 549 23.17 -2.71 15.63
N VAL A 550 23.91 -1.63 15.50
CA VAL A 550 23.40 -0.33 15.06
C VAL A 550 23.73 -0.18 13.59
N VAL A 551 22.72 0.05 12.79
CA VAL A 551 22.81 0.07 11.33
C VAL A 551 22.38 1.42 10.78
N ASP A 552 23.24 2.01 9.95
CA ASP A 552 22.88 3.16 9.12
C ASP A 552 22.43 2.69 7.74
N LEU A 553 21.29 3.21 7.30
CA LEU A 553 20.84 3.06 5.91
C LEU A 553 20.89 4.44 5.25
N MET A 554 21.75 4.58 4.27
CA MET A 554 21.76 5.72 3.39
C MET A 554 20.95 5.39 2.15
N LEU A 555 19.72 5.87 2.12
CA LEU A 555 18.74 5.62 1.06
C LEU A 555 18.88 6.71 0.00
N GLN A 556 19.29 6.35 -1.21
CA GLN A 556 19.41 7.26 -2.34
C GLN A 556 18.39 6.91 -3.41
N ASN A 557 17.48 7.82 -3.67
CA ASN A 557 16.47 7.68 -4.70
C ASN A 557 16.97 8.21 -6.05
N PHE A 558 16.87 7.40 -7.09
CA PHE A 558 17.21 7.76 -8.48
C PHE A 558 15.97 7.89 -9.37
N ASP A 559 14.79 7.78 -8.77
CA ASP A 559 13.51 7.84 -9.45
C ASP A 559 12.85 9.22 -9.29
N GLU A 560 11.95 9.58 -10.20
CA GLU A 560 11.15 10.79 -10.16
C GLU A 560 10.00 10.76 -9.15
N GLY A 561 9.67 9.57 -8.61
CA GLY A 561 8.68 9.35 -7.58
C GLY A 561 9.26 9.50 -6.17
N ASN A 562 8.40 9.83 -5.21
CA ASN A 562 8.76 9.84 -3.79
C ASN A 562 8.39 8.49 -3.18
N HIS A 563 9.26 7.89 -2.38
CA HIS A 563 9.06 6.56 -1.85
C HIS A 563 8.98 6.57 -0.32
N PRO A 564 7.80 6.39 0.30
CA PRO A 564 7.69 6.10 1.73
C PRO A 564 8.16 4.67 2.00
N PHE A 565 9.29 4.52 2.69
CA PHE A 565 9.85 3.22 3.07
C PHE A 565 9.46 2.84 4.49
N HIS A 566 8.97 1.62 4.65
CA HIS A 566 8.58 1.01 5.91
C HIS A 566 9.56 -0.09 6.32
N LEU A 567 9.96 -0.06 7.60
CA LEU A 567 10.74 -1.13 8.24
C LEU A 567 9.87 -1.90 9.21
N HIS A 568 9.68 -3.19 8.97
CA HIS A 568 9.00 -4.08 9.90
C HIS A 568 9.83 -4.31 11.16
N GLY A 569 9.17 -4.49 12.28
CA GLY A 569 9.77 -4.93 13.54
C GLY A 569 10.68 -3.91 14.26
N ALA A 570 10.87 -2.71 13.74
CA ALA A 570 11.74 -1.69 14.34
C ALA A 570 11.29 -0.26 14.00
N GLN A 571 11.77 0.69 14.80
CA GLN A 571 11.69 2.12 14.48
C GLN A 571 13.06 2.64 14.03
N MET A 572 13.04 3.58 13.09
CA MET A 572 14.21 4.25 12.55
C MET A 572 14.35 5.65 13.16
N PHE A 573 15.54 6.02 13.59
CA PHE A 573 15.94 7.40 13.86
C PHE A 573 16.22 8.09 12.53
N ILE A 574 15.47 9.12 12.18
CA ILE A 574 15.67 9.86 10.93
C ILE A 574 16.71 10.94 11.17
N LEU A 575 17.93 10.71 10.67
CA LEU A 575 19.07 11.56 10.98
C LEU A 575 19.16 12.78 10.08
N ALA A 576 18.95 12.59 8.78
CA ALA A 576 19.02 13.65 7.80
C ALA A 576 18.29 13.25 6.51
N ALA A 577 17.83 14.22 5.75
CA ALA A 577 17.25 14.02 4.42
C ALA A 577 17.54 15.23 3.55
N GLY A 578 17.60 15.04 2.24
CA GLY A 578 17.85 16.11 1.30
C GLY A 578 17.62 15.75 -0.14
N HIS A 579 17.68 16.74 -1.01
CA HIS A 579 17.56 16.60 -2.46
C HIS A 579 18.94 16.41 -3.11
N GLY A 580 18.98 15.75 -4.26
CA GLY A 580 20.20 15.46 -5.01
C GLY A 580 20.96 14.26 -4.44
N TYR A 581 22.28 14.27 -4.59
CA TYR A 581 23.11 13.19 -4.08
C TYR A 581 23.44 13.36 -2.61
N PHE A 582 23.56 12.23 -1.89
CA PHE A 582 24.03 12.22 -0.53
C PHE A 582 25.39 12.92 -0.43
N PRO A 583 25.51 13.98 0.39
CA PRO A 583 26.73 14.79 0.40
C PRO A 583 27.91 14.13 1.15
N GLY A 584 27.63 13.03 1.85
CA GLY A 584 28.59 12.36 2.72
C GLY A 584 28.47 12.79 4.18
N TYR A 585 28.91 11.93 5.08
CA TYR A 585 28.80 12.15 6.54
C TYR A 585 29.49 13.43 6.99
N GLN A 586 30.66 13.74 6.45
CA GLN A 586 31.45 14.91 6.85
C GLN A 586 30.76 16.24 6.51
N GLU A 587 30.10 16.35 5.34
CA GLU A 587 29.37 17.55 4.96
C GLU A 587 28.13 17.77 5.80
N LEU A 588 27.56 16.70 6.36
CA LEU A 588 26.46 16.77 7.31
C LEU A 588 26.94 17.10 8.74
N GLY A 589 28.25 17.29 8.95
CA GLY A 589 28.82 17.47 10.28
C GLY A 589 28.82 16.19 11.13
N LEU A 590 28.53 15.05 10.49
CA LEU A 590 28.65 13.73 11.08
C LEU A 590 30.11 13.28 10.93
N GLN A 591 30.70 12.72 11.98
CA GLN A 591 32.03 12.16 11.86
C GLN A 591 32.00 10.93 10.96
N ASP A 592 33.15 10.62 10.29
CA ASP A 592 33.32 9.51 9.34
C ASP A 592 32.40 8.33 9.63
N GLU A 593 32.01 7.62 8.57
CA GLU A 593 31.11 6.46 8.55
C GLU A 593 30.97 5.76 9.91
N GLY A 594 29.81 5.91 10.54
CA GLY A 594 29.50 5.29 11.83
C GLY A 594 30.11 5.95 13.09
N LYS A 595 30.79 7.07 13.01
CA LYS A 595 31.47 7.70 14.15
C LYS A 595 30.81 9.00 14.61
N GLY A 596 29.71 8.88 15.32
CA GLY A 596 29.11 9.98 16.04
C GLY A 596 28.26 10.94 15.21
N LEU A 597 27.16 11.36 15.80
CA LEU A 597 26.20 12.30 15.23
C LEU A 597 26.47 13.69 15.79
N LEU A 598 27.01 14.58 14.99
CA LEU A 598 27.24 15.99 15.38
C LEU A 598 26.21 16.87 14.68
N ASP A 599 25.60 17.80 15.41
CA ASP A 599 24.82 18.87 14.81
C ASP A 599 25.76 19.75 13.95
N PRO A 600 25.50 19.91 12.64
CA PRO A 600 26.35 20.72 11.76
C PRO A 600 26.59 22.14 12.23
N ASN A 601 25.67 22.70 13.02
CA ASN A 601 25.72 24.09 13.46
C ASN A 601 26.38 24.25 14.82
N ASN A 602 26.45 23.20 15.67
CA ASN A 602 26.90 23.28 17.05
C ASN A 602 27.92 22.23 17.47
N ASN A 603 28.36 21.32 16.60
CA ASN A 603 29.18 20.15 16.95
C ASN A 603 28.57 19.29 18.09
N THR A 604 27.28 19.32 18.26
CA THR A 604 26.55 18.54 19.25
C THR A 604 25.88 17.32 18.55
N ILE A 605 25.79 16.22 19.29
CA ILE A 605 25.06 15.02 18.85
C ILE A 605 23.63 15.42 18.54
N ILE A 606 23.03 14.87 17.46
CA ILE A 606 21.59 15.02 17.20
C ILE A 606 20.85 14.37 18.37
N ALA A 607 20.42 15.21 19.29
CA ALA A 607 20.05 14.77 20.63
C ALA A 607 18.68 14.09 20.69
N ASN A 608 17.81 14.33 19.72
CA ASN A 608 16.44 13.83 19.75
C ASN A 608 15.83 13.75 18.35
N PRO A 609 16.37 12.92 17.44
CA PRO A 609 15.81 12.79 16.09
C PRO A 609 14.43 12.14 16.15
N VAL A 610 13.54 12.51 15.22
CA VAL A 610 12.25 11.84 15.09
C VAL A 610 12.47 10.34 14.87
N ARG A 611 11.63 9.54 15.53
CA ARG A 611 11.60 8.07 15.36
C ARG A 611 10.31 7.70 14.69
N ARG A 612 10.38 6.84 13.68
CA ARG A 612 9.22 6.35 12.96
C ARG A 612 9.53 5.06 12.22
N ASP A 613 8.52 4.31 11.87
CA ASP A 613 8.67 3.10 11.07
C ASP A 613 8.47 3.34 9.56
N VAL A 614 7.92 4.51 9.15
CA VAL A 614 7.79 4.91 7.74
C VAL A 614 8.45 6.25 7.51
N THR A 615 9.42 6.32 6.61
CA THR A 615 10.07 7.58 6.20
C THR A 615 10.10 7.70 4.68
N THR A 616 9.94 8.93 4.18
CA THR A 616 9.93 9.17 2.74
C THR A 616 11.31 9.54 2.23
N ILE A 617 11.69 8.95 1.10
CA ILE A 617 12.81 9.38 0.29
C ILE A 617 12.26 10.27 -0.82
N GLU A 618 12.70 11.52 -0.86
CA GLU A 618 12.29 12.50 -1.88
C GLU A 618 12.74 12.05 -3.28
N ALA A 619 11.95 12.38 -4.32
CA ALA A 619 12.36 12.19 -5.71
C ALA A 619 13.75 12.78 -5.98
N PHE A 620 14.65 12.01 -6.58
CA PHE A 620 16.05 12.38 -6.79
C PHE A 620 16.77 12.87 -5.52
N GLY A 621 16.30 12.41 -4.35
CA GLY A 621 16.80 12.80 -3.05
C GLY A 621 17.40 11.63 -2.27
N TRP A 622 17.66 11.89 -0.99
CA TRP A 622 18.24 10.90 -0.10
C TRP A 622 17.71 11.07 1.34
N THR A 623 17.73 9.97 2.08
CA THR A 623 17.43 9.96 3.51
C THR A 623 18.43 9.06 4.23
N LEU A 624 19.03 9.58 5.32
CA LEU A 624 19.89 8.83 6.20
C LEU A 624 19.12 8.45 7.46
N VAL A 625 18.97 7.15 7.68
CA VAL A 625 18.31 6.61 8.87
C VAL A 625 19.24 5.71 9.66
N ARG A 626 19.03 5.62 10.96
CA ARG A 626 19.70 4.69 11.88
C ARG A 626 18.68 3.86 12.61
N PHE A 627 18.91 2.56 12.72
CA PHE A 627 18.09 1.70 13.57
C PHE A 627 18.94 0.72 14.37
N ILE A 628 18.35 0.12 15.40
CA ILE A 628 18.99 -0.89 16.23
C ILE A 628 18.43 -2.25 15.79
N ALA A 629 19.28 -3.11 15.27
CA ALA A 629 18.95 -4.48 14.90
C ALA A 629 19.03 -5.39 16.14
N ASP A 630 18.16 -5.16 17.12
CA ASP A 630 18.11 -5.90 18.39
C ASP A 630 16.91 -6.86 18.49
N ASN A 631 15.93 -6.72 17.59
CA ASN A 631 14.74 -7.53 17.55
C ASN A 631 15.00 -8.79 16.67
N PRO A 632 15.01 -10.02 17.24
CA PRO A 632 15.33 -11.21 16.48
C PRO A 632 14.22 -11.55 15.49
N GLY A 633 14.58 -11.83 14.23
CA GLY A 633 13.64 -12.18 13.18
C GLY A 633 14.09 -11.78 11.79
N VAL A 634 13.23 -12.05 10.82
CA VAL A 634 13.36 -11.58 9.43
C VAL A 634 12.33 -10.48 9.20
N TRP A 635 12.79 -9.31 8.82
CA TRP A 635 12.02 -8.08 8.74
C TRP A 635 12.04 -7.51 7.33
N LEU A 636 10.88 -7.32 6.74
CA LEU A 636 10.78 -6.69 5.42
C LEU A 636 11.08 -5.19 5.54
N PHE A 637 11.81 -4.65 4.57
CA PHE A 637 12.04 -3.23 4.36
C PHE A 637 11.64 -2.89 2.92
N HIS A 638 10.58 -2.11 2.74
CA HIS A 638 9.97 -1.92 1.42
C HIS A 638 9.34 -0.54 1.25
N CYS A 639 9.17 -0.13 0.00
CA CYS A 639 8.34 1.01 -0.33
C CYS A 639 6.88 0.72 0.06
N HIS A 640 6.23 1.61 0.82
CA HIS A 640 4.83 1.43 1.24
C HIS A 640 3.82 1.86 0.16
N MET A 641 4.28 2.41 -0.96
CA MET A 641 3.46 2.50 -2.17
C MET A 641 3.36 1.10 -2.78
N ILE A 642 2.16 0.52 -2.69
CA ILE A 642 1.97 -0.92 -2.92
C ILE A 642 2.36 -1.36 -4.34
N TRP A 643 2.11 -0.53 -5.35
CA TRP A 643 2.49 -0.83 -6.73
C TRP A 643 4.01 -0.98 -6.88
N HIS A 644 4.78 -0.12 -6.19
CA HIS A 644 6.24 -0.19 -6.18
C HIS A 644 6.77 -1.39 -5.38
N ALA A 645 6.14 -1.69 -4.23
CA ALA A 645 6.48 -2.88 -3.44
C ALA A 645 6.29 -4.16 -4.26
N GLU A 646 5.13 -4.30 -4.92
CA GLU A 646 4.80 -5.45 -5.74
C GLU A 646 5.61 -5.51 -7.05
N ALA A 647 6.07 -4.35 -7.55
CA ALA A 647 7.05 -4.29 -8.62
C ALA A 647 8.45 -4.77 -8.20
N GLY A 648 8.71 -4.93 -6.90
CA GLY A 648 9.95 -5.50 -6.35
C GLY A 648 10.79 -4.56 -5.49
N MET A 649 10.30 -3.37 -5.13
CA MET A 649 11.04 -2.37 -4.34
C MET A 649 11.04 -2.76 -2.84
N ALA A 650 11.72 -3.86 -2.51
CA ALA A 650 11.85 -4.39 -1.17
C ALA A 650 13.15 -5.18 -0.96
N MET A 651 13.55 -5.30 0.32
CA MET A 651 14.63 -6.14 0.81
C MET A 651 14.33 -6.65 2.23
N GLN A 652 15.19 -7.44 2.80
CA GLN A 652 14.99 -8.07 4.10
C GLN A 652 16.19 -7.86 5.03
N PHE A 653 15.90 -7.64 6.32
CA PHE A 653 16.88 -7.69 7.41
C PHE A 653 16.64 -8.94 8.26
N ALA A 654 17.67 -9.78 8.41
CA ALA A 654 17.67 -10.92 9.32
C ALA A 654 18.49 -10.54 10.56
N SER A 655 17.81 -10.13 11.63
CA SER A 655 18.45 -9.60 12.83
C SER A 655 18.58 -10.67 13.91
N ARG A 656 19.71 -10.64 14.64
CA ARG A 656 19.95 -11.50 15.81
C ARG A 656 19.96 -12.99 15.46
N LEU A 657 20.75 -13.38 14.47
CA LEU A 657 20.96 -14.81 14.12
C LEU A 657 21.38 -15.64 15.35
N ASP A 658 22.11 -15.04 16.29
CA ASP A 658 22.52 -15.66 17.56
C ASP A 658 21.34 -16.19 18.39
N LEU A 659 20.22 -15.48 18.41
CA LEU A 659 18.99 -15.89 19.11
C LEU A 659 18.10 -16.79 18.25
N MET A 660 18.14 -16.66 16.92
CA MET A 660 17.32 -17.47 16.05
C MET A 660 17.80 -18.93 15.92
N LYS A 661 19.07 -19.19 16.24
CA LYS A 661 19.69 -20.52 16.31
C LYS A 661 18.91 -21.37 17.24
N ASN A 662 18.07 -21.70 17.66
CA ASN A 662 17.30 -22.58 18.52
C ASN A 662 15.80 -22.30 18.44
N TRP A 663 15.39 -21.47 17.50
CA TRP A 663 13.97 -21.26 17.28
C TRP A 663 13.32 -22.53 16.74
N THR A 664 12.06 -22.68 17.11
CA THR A 664 11.15 -23.62 16.50
C THR A 664 9.97 -22.82 15.99
N ILE A 665 9.79 -22.80 14.67
CA ILE A 665 8.63 -22.16 14.08
C ILE A 665 7.38 -22.96 14.50
N PRO A 666 6.31 -22.30 14.99
CA PRO A 666 5.09 -22.99 15.38
C PRO A 666 4.52 -23.81 14.22
N GLU A 667 4.05 -25.03 14.55
CA GLU A 667 3.48 -25.98 13.57
C GLU A 667 2.30 -25.37 12.79
N GLU A 668 1.52 -24.50 13.43
CA GLU A 668 0.41 -23.79 12.78
C GLU A 668 0.89 -22.88 11.65
N ASN A 669 2.06 -22.24 11.80
CA ASN A 669 2.66 -21.38 10.77
C ASN A 669 3.23 -22.25 9.62
N THR A 670 3.98 -23.31 9.93
CA THR A 670 4.55 -24.20 8.90
C THR A 670 3.48 -24.93 8.08
N LYS A 671 2.35 -25.28 8.69
CA LYS A 671 1.18 -25.90 8.01
C LYS A 671 0.56 -25.01 6.92
N LEU A 672 0.71 -23.70 6.99
CA LEU A 672 0.26 -22.83 5.90
C LEU A 672 0.93 -23.19 4.58
N CYS A 673 2.20 -23.58 4.63
CA CYS A 673 3.01 -23.92 3.45
C CYS A 673 2.68 -25.28 2.84
N GLU A 674 1.88 -26.12 3.51
CA GLU A 674 1.40 -27.41 3.00
C GLU A 674 0.24 -27.28 1.98
N ALA A 675 -0.30 -26.07 1.81
CA ALA A 675 -1.33 -25.83 0.79
C ALA A 675 -0.72 -26.00 -0.61
N PRO A 676 -1.52 -26.48 -1.59
CA PRO A 676 -1.10 -26.51 -2.99
C PRO A 676 -0.65 -25.14 -3.48
N ILE A 677 0.41 -25.11 -4.27
CA ILE A 677 1.00 -23.84 -4.73
C ILE A 677 0.02 -22.98 -5.52
N ASP A 678 -0.85 -23.60 -6.32
CA ASP A 678 -1.91 -22.92 -7.07
C ASP A 678 -2.97 -22.27 -6.17
N GLU A 679 -3.15 -22.74 -4.95
CA GLU A 679 -4.00 -22.08 -3.94
C GLU A 679 -3.29 -20.91 -3.26
N LEU A 680 -1.99 -21.05 -2.98
CA LEU A 680 -1.17 -19.99 -2.40
C LEU A 680 -0.96 -18.81 -3.36
N GLU A 681 -0.93 -19.10 -4.67
CA GLU A 681 -0.76 -18.10 -5.73
C GLU A 681 -2.02 -17.31 -6.07
N LYS A 682 -3.19 -17.71 -5.57
CA LYS A 682 -4.44 -16.96 -5.81
C LYS A 682 -4.35 -15.53 -5.25
N GLY A 683 -4.45 -14.55 -6.14
CA GLY A 683 -4.34 -13.13 -5.78
C GLY A 683 -2.93 -12.66 -5.44
N SER A 684 -1.90 -13.46 -5.71
CA SER A 684 -0.51 -13.04 -5.59
C SER A 684 -0.07 -12.23 -6.81
N THR A 685 1.10 -11.61 -6.66
CA THR A 685 1.81 -10.98 -7.77
C THR A 685 2.02 -11.96 -8.90
N PRO A 686 1.72 -11.60 -10.15
CA PRO A 686 1.85 -12.51 -11.29
C PRO A 686 3.26 -13.09 -11.44
N LYS A 687 3.34 -14.39 -11.67
CA LYS A 687 4.58 -15.13 -11.96
C LYS A 687 4.67 -15.44 -13.46
N ASP A 688 4.82 -14.46 -14.29
CA ASP A 688 5.10 -14.73 -15.68
C ASP A 688 6.60 -14.67 -15.92
N SER A 689 7.17 -15.72 -16.54
CA SER A 689 8.59 -15.78 -16.90
C SER A 689 9.02 -14.65 -17.84
N ILE A 690 8.10 -14.16 -18.66
CA ILE A 690 8.32 -12.98 -19.51
C ILE A 690 8.52 -11.74 -18.64
N TRP A 691 7.84 -11.62 -17.51
CA TRP A 691 7.88 -10.44 -16.65
C TRP A 691 9.07 -10.42 -15.69
N PHE A 692 9.59 -11.59 -15.31
CA PHE A 692 10.61 -11.68 -14.27
C PHE A 692 11.94 -12.25 -14.74
N GLY A 693 11.95 -13.04 -15.81
CA GLY A 693 13.14 -13.74 -16.29
C GLY A 693 14.09 -12.90 -17.14
N GLN A 694 13.65 -11.76 -17.67
CA GLN A 694 14.43 -11.02 -18.67
C GLN A 694 15.20 -9.82 -18.14
N PHE A 695 14.94 -9.36 -16.91
CA PHE A 695 15.76 -8.33 -16.27
C PHE A 695 17.14 -8.87 -15.80
N GLY A 696 17.35 -10.17 -15.78
CA GLY A 696 18.56 -10.79 -15.24
C GLY A 696 19.80 -10.76 -16.12
N ASP A 697 19.66 -10.56 -17.41
CA ASP A 697 20.75 -10.78 -18.37
C ASP A 697 21.18 -9.51 -19.13
N GLY A 698 20.65 -8.35 -18.83
CA GLY A 698 20.88 -7.14 -19.62
C GLY A 698 21.12 -5.83 -18.87
N LEU A 699 21.19 -5.84 -17.52
CA LEU A 699 21.54 -4.65 -16.72
C LEU A 699 22.92 -4.78 -16.10
#